data_196ae0009948f381636dd5de611948ee
#
_entry.id   196ae0009948f381636dd5de611948ee
#
_cell.length_a   1.000
_cell.length_b   1.000
_cell.length_c   1.000
_cell.angle_alpha   90.00
_cell.angle_beta   90.00
_cell.angle_gamma   90.00
#
_symmetry.space_group_name_H-M   'P 1'
#
loop_
_entity.id
_entity.type
_entity.pdbx_description
1 polymer ?
#
loop_
_entity_poly.entity_id
_entity_poly.type
_entity_poly.pdbx_seq_one_letter_code
_entity_poly.pdbx_strand_id
1 'polypeptide(L)'
;MRRIILISYLICLILLVSSKAYCQIHIKFQIGGQEKEVIPRVESVVMQNDSVISFSTFNTSNTELTIPAKGAYKISLSAHNYQPWESNLNLRNDTVINVIMQKSPIALQEVVVKGTKTPTVTATGETFYLSSKARKEKDPFKALSEIPVLKVNPISQSITTRDGSSPLILIDGRLVNSGINPILPADIESVTVEDVVSARYLDQDINKIINIHLRKERPLYVYFEERTRHDIPLRKGFVGSNFEIGRSHFAVYGSVFYNYLTKDRIDYETLEKRNDQQKQLIGSNISRKNDFDLKLLFKYEPNARNYFAWNISNRISNMHKSATYNGEYLNNNISNKMIANDHTKDKSNGWLGSFFYEHTFKDKSSLDVYSYFNHAKANRRQQYAEHIISDLIPTFLSLDNIRNQVGLDVDYNGVRHKYGQIEAGNHFLYTHDNLWDNVFSPSVLTHVSQSSNYSYISYSKVWKKIMLMTSVGLQGLFVKVDSRSDSYWRPKMSVAIGFRVSKSQTARLSYTLNNILPSPQQLVPVSSSVNPWQKVEGNMNLRPIQTHDLALTYDIKILDWLRLQTFAKHKITTNMIESFLRKENNYVIQSYRNNGCYNRWNTGFGLSINSNSVQAYLSPALSWEHYEGGNRLSSWGLNGNLTWWALDQMAIQVEAEWKNKSYSAISITKYSNPMSANISMAWYPTDNIQISAGITYLGGIREQITTIDTPNYYQRQKMSFHSESFRPWILFAYTIRKHNKLRIENKMPYFDMDR
;
A
#
# COMPACT_ATOMS: atom_id res chain seq x y z
N MET A 1 -26.61 -28.62 8.30
CA MET A 1 -27.41 -27.67 9.11
C MET A 1 -27.27 -27.88 10.63
N ARG A 2 -27.40 -29.06 11.20
CA ARG A 2 -27.32 -29.27 12.69
C ARG A 2 -25.97 -28.93 13.34
N ARG A 3 -24.84 -29.05 12.67
CA ARG A 3 -23.50 -28.68 13.22
C ARG A 3 -23.20 -27.17 13.22
N ILE A 4 -23.84 -26.40 12.35
CA ILE A 4 -23.67 -24.95 12.31
C ILE A 4 -24.44 -24.25 13.43
N ILE A 5 -25.61 -24.83 13.79
CA ILE A 5 -26.46 -24.33 14.88
C ILE A 5 -25.80 -24.57 16.25
N LEU A 6 -25.07 -25.68 16.42
CA LEU A 6 -24.37 -25.98 17.67
C LEU A 6 -23.18 -25.04 17.91
N ILE A 7 -22.48 -24.63 16.86
CA ILE A 7 -21.37 -23.66 16.93
C ILE A 7 -21.89 -22.26 17.23
N SER A 8 -23.03 -21.86 16.67
CA SER A 8 -23.69 -20.58 16.99
C SER A 8 -24.16 -20.53 18.45
N TYR A 9 -24.67 -21.64 19.00
CA TYR A 9 -25.06 -21.73 20.43
C TYR A 9 -23.86 -21.68 21.37
N LEU A 10 -22.73 -22.29 21.00
CA LEU A 10 -21.50 -22.25 21.80
C LEU A 10 -20.88 -20.84 21.81
N ILE A 11 -20.96 -20.12 20.73
CA ILE A 11 -20.51 -18.70 20.63
C ILE A 11 -21.43 -17.78 21.45
N CYS A 12 -22.73 -18.00 21.45
CA CYS A 12 -23.65 -17.24 22.30
C CYS A 12 -23.47 -17.54 23.79
N LEU A 13 -23.12 -18.77 24.16
CA LEU A 13 -22.92 -19.15 25.58
C LEU A 13 -21.63 -18.55 26.15
N ILE A 14 -20.59 -18.35 25.35
CA ILE A 14 -19.32 -17.70 25.76
C ILE A 14 -19.50 -16.18 25.97
N LEU A 15 -20.52 -15.58 25.35
CA LEU A 15 -20.81 -14.14 25.48
C LEU A 15 -21.65 -13.76 26.71
N LEU A 16 -22.13 -14.74 27.47
CA LEU A 16 -23.04 -14.51 28.62
C LEU A 16 -22.37 -14.57 30.01
N VAL A 17 -21.07 -14.77 30.11
CA VAL A 17 -20.38 -14.85 31.41
C VAL A 17 -19.36 -13.75 31.55
N SER A 18 -19.78 -12.58 32.05
CA SER A 18 -19.06 -11.79 33.08
C SER A 18 -19.68 -10.39 33.29
N SER A 19 -20.79 -10.34 34.01
CA SER A 19 -21.11 -9.15 34.79
C SER A 19 -20.56 -9.33 36.22
N LYS A 20 -19.30 -8.93 36.42
CA LYS A 20 -18.81 -8.72 37.80
C LYS A 20 -19.38 -7.42 38.29
N ALA A 21 -20.23 -7.48 39.32
CA ALA A 21 -20.61 -6.30 40.12
C ALA A 21 -19.34 -5.81 40.84
N TYR A 22 -18.81 -4.66 40.43
CA TYR A 22 -17.71 -4.00 41.12
C TYR A 22 -18.24 -3.24 42.30
N CYS A 23 -17.78 -3.62 43.52
CA CYS A 23 -17.98 -2.84 44.73
C CYS A 23 -17.07 -1.60 44.63
N GLN A 24 -17.63 -0.43 44.31
CA GLN A 24 -16.91 0.85 44.30
C GLN A 24 -16.60 1.30 45.73
N ILE A 25 -15.42 1.92 45.90
CA ILE A 25 -15.00 2.55 47.17
C ILE A 25 -14.86 4.05 46.96
N HIS A 26 -15.42 4.83 47.85
CA HIS A 26 -15.34 6.28 47.86
C HIS A 26 -14.26 6.75 48.84
N ILE A 27 -13.30 7.53 48.32
CA ILE A 27 -12.24 8.15 49.12
C ILE A 27 -12.51 9.65 49.18
N LYS A 28 -12.73 10.17 50.38
CA LYS A 28 -12.85 11.62 50.60
C LYS A 28 -11.50 12.17 51.03
N PHE A 29 -10.97 13.11 50.28
CA PHE A 29 -9.75 13.82 50.60
C PHE A 29 -10.08 15.17 51.25
N GLN A 30 -9.40 15.47 52.36
CA GLN A 30 -9.32 16.80 52.93
C GLN A 30 -7.89 17.29 52.76
N ILE A 31 -7.66 18.20 51.80
CA ILE A 31 -6.33 18.62 51.37
C ILE A 31 -6.11 20.06 51.77
N GLY A 32 -5.00 20.32 52.45
CA GLY A 32 -4.58 21.66 52.84
C GLY A 32 -3.07 21.82 52.87
N GLY A 33 -2.56 23.04 52.85
CA GLY A 33 -1.16 23.35 53.10
C GLY A 33 -0.82 23.38 54.59
N GLN A 34 0.45 23.51 54.95
CA GLN A 34 0.94 23.53 56.35
C GLN A 34 0.34 24.68 57.18
N GLU A 35 0.04 25.80 56.55
CA GLU A 35 -0.56 27.00 57.19
C GLU A 35 -2.10 27.00 57.06
N LYS A 36 -2.73 25.85 56.78
CA LYS A 36 -4.17 25.67 56.55
C LYS A 36 -4.69 26.43 55.29
N GLU A 37 -3.80 26.82 54.38
CA GLU A 37 -4.19 27.46 53.12
C GLU A 37 -4.87 26.46 52.20
N VAL A 38 -5.81 26.96 51.38
CA VAL A 38 -6.49 26.21 50.35
C VAL A 38 -5.56 26.08 49.13
N ILE A 39 -5.32 24.86 48.68
CA ILE A 39 -4.52 24.60 47.49
C ILE A 39 -5.45 24.65 46.28
N PRO A 40 -5.26 25.59 45.31
CA PRO A 40 -6.29 25.88 44.30
C PRO A 40 -6.43 24.80 43.25
N ARG A 41 -5.42 23.93 43.07
CA ARG A 41 -5.43 22.82 42.10
C ARG A 41 -4.53 21.69 42.55
N VAL A 42 -5.09 20.52 42.75
CA VAL A 42 -4.35 19.29 43.09
C VAL A 42 -4.65 18.23 42.08
N GLU A 43 -3.61 17.61 41.55
CA GLU A 43 -3.70 16.49 40.62
C GLU A 43 -3.46 15.17 41.37
N SER A 44 -4.36 14.19 41.18
CA SER A 44 -4.25 12.89 41.83
C SER A 44 -4.01 11.80 40.80
N VAL A 45 -3.08 10.90 41.10
CA VAL A 45 -2.79 9.67 40.34
C VAL A 45 -2.99 8.48 41.27
N VAL A 46 -3.85 7.56 40.88
CA VAL A 46 -4.05 6.29 41.59
C VAL A 46 -3.51 5.14 40.78
N MET A 47 -2.66 4.36 41.40
CA MET A 47 -2.00 3.21 40.76
C MET A 47 -2.30 1.91 41.51
N GLN A 48 -2.44 0.82 40.77
CA GLN A 48 -2.52 -0.54 41.29
C GLN A 48 -1.59 -1.44 40.48
N ASN A 49 -0.71 -2.18 41.14
CA ASN A 49 0.30 -3.06 40.46
C ASN A 49 1.07 -2.29 39.37
N ASP A 50 1.60 -1.12 39.70
CA ASP A 50 2.34 -0.20 38.82
C ASP A 50 1.56 0.31 37.57
N SER A 51 0.26 0.08 37.51
CA SER A 51 -0.61 0.59 36.47
C SER A 51 -1.49 1.72 36.97
N VAL A 52 -1.59 2.83 36.24
CA VAL A 52 -2.47 3.95 36.56
C VAL A 52 -3.92 3.56 36.27
N ILE A 53 -4.76 3.56 37.30
CA ILE A 53 -6.19 3.22 37.20
C ILE A 53 -7.10 4.43 37.20
N SER A 54 -6.66 5.57 37.78
CA SER A 54 -7.42 6.81 37.80
C SER A 54 -6.49 8.03 37.84
N PHE A 55 -6.89 9.07 37.12
CA PHE A 55 -6.30 10.41 37.16
C PHE A 55 -7.44 11.42 37.35
N SER A 56 -7.30 12.33 38.31
CA SER A 56 -8.30 13.38 38.62
C SER A 56 -7.64 14.68 38.98
N THR A 57 -8.31 15.79 38.72
CA THR A 57 -7.86 17.13 39.13
C THR A 57 -8.91 17.71 40.06
N PHE A 58 -8.48 18.18 41.23
CA PHE A 58 -9.31 18.74 42.26
C PHE A 58 -9.06 20.25 42.37
N ASN A 59 -10.13 21.03 42.44
CA ASN A 59 -10.09 22.48 42.60
C ASN A 59 -10.59 22.93 43.96
N THR A 60 -10.85 22.01 44.88
CA THR A 60 -11.36 22.23 46.21
C THR A 60 -10.58 21.42 47.24
N SER A 61 -10.50 21.94 48.49
CA SER A 61 -9.84 21.25 49.59
C SER A 61 -10.59 20.00 50.08
N ASN A 62 -11.87 19.87 49.80
CA ASN A 62 -12.67 18.67 50.08
C ASN A 62 -13.13 18.07 48.77
N THR A 63 -12.69 16.87 48.47
CA THR A 63 -12.98 16.20 47.20
C THR A 63 -13.16 14.71 47.39
N GLU A 64 -13.83 14.06 46.44
CA GLU A 64 -14.13 12.64 46.46
C GLU A 64 -13.63 11.95 45.22
N LEU A 65 -13.01 10.81 45.41
CA LEU A 65 -12.51 9.93 44.34
C LEU A 65 -13.15 8.56 44.49
N THR A 66 -13.63 8.01 43.37
CA THR A 66 -14.22 6.67 43.34
C THR A 66 -13.25 5.71 42.65
N ILE A 67 -12.94 4.58 43.30
CA ILE A 67 -12.12 3.51 42.76
C ILE A 67 -12.95 2.22 42.54
N PRO A 68 -12.62 1.40 41.53
CA PRO A 68 -13.52 0.34 41.07
C PRO A 68 -13.56 -0.94 41.91
N ALA A 69 -12.61 -1.16 42.84
CA ALA A 69 -12.53 -2.40 43.63
C ALA A 69 -11.77 -2.22 44.95
N LYS A 70 -11.93 -3.16 45.89
CA LYS A 70 -11.10 -3.27 47.11
C LYS A 70 -9.70 -3.74 46.74
N GLY A 71 -8.67 -3.17 47.40
CA GLY A 71 -7.29 -3.56 47.13
C GLY A 71 -6.23 -2.63 47.66
N ALA A 72 -4.98 -2.97 47.38
CA ALA A 72 -3.82 -2.11 47.65
C ALA A 72 -3.61 -1.12 46.51
N TYR A 73 -3.51 0.16 46.85
CA TYR A 73 -3.37 1.27 45.90
C TYR A 73 -2.24 2.19 46.34
N LYS A 74 -1.45 2.65 45.38
CA LYS A 74 -0.55 3.79 45.56
C LYS A 74 -1.25 5.04 45.06
N ILE A 75 -1.44 6.03 45.97
CA ILE A 75 -2.06 7.31 45.64
C ILE A 75 -0.99 8.40 45.74
N SER A 76 -0.84 9.18 44.68
CA SER A 76 0.02 10.36 44.63
C SER A 76 -0.79 11.59 44.35
N LEU A 77 -0.61 12.62 45.19
CA LEU A 77 -1.20 13.95 45.04
C LEU A 77 -0.10 14.97 44.76
N SER A 78 -0.25 15.78 43.71
CA SER A 78 0.71 16.80 43.33
C SER A 78 0.03 18.15 43.13
N ALA A 79 0.68 19.23 43.53
CA ALA A 79 0.22 20.60 43.34
C ALA A 79 1.39 21.54 43.07
N HIS A 80 1.14 22.60 42.32
CA HIS A 80 2.15 23.61 41.99
C HIS A 80 2.72 24.24 43.24
N ASN A 81 4.05 24.27 43.37
CA ASN A 81 4.79 24.78 44.56
C ASN A 81 4.64 23.96 45.85
N TYR A 82 4.17 22.70 45.78
CA TYR A 82 4.11 21.79 46.91
C TYR A 82 4.88 20.50 46.62
N GLN A 83 5.40 19.88 47.70
CA GLN A 83 6.00 18.53 47.55
C GLN A 83 4.89 17.51 47.28
N PRO A 84 5.11 16.56 46.37
CA PRO A 84 4.14 15.49 46.12
C PRO A 84 3.92 14.68 47.42
N TRP A 85 2.65 14.42 47.70
CA TRP A 85 2.28 13.49 48.77
C TRP A 85 1.98 12.13 48.15
N GLU A 86 2.63 11.07 48.66
CA GLU A 86 2.42 9.70 48.21
C GLU A 86 2.10 8.77 49.37
N SER A 87 1.16 7.85 49.17
CA SER A 87 0.82 6.84 50.18
C SER A 87 0.38 5.54 49.53
N ASN A 88 0.79 4.42 50.13
CA ASN A 88 0.33 3.07 49.77
C ASN A 88 -0.79 2.71 50.76
N LEU A 89 -2.00 2.53 50.26
CA LEU A 89 -3.22 2.33 51.04
C LEU A 89 -3.89 1.02 50.67
N ASN A 90 -4.27 0.24 51.69
CA ASN A 90 -5.07 -0.96 51.44
C ASN A 90 -6.54 -0.62 51.76
N LEU A 91 -7.26 -0.30 50.71
CA LEU A 91 -8.61 0.22 50.77
C LEU A 91 -9.61 -0.93 50.74
N ARG A 92 -10.40 -1.03 51.82
CA ARG A 92 -11.43 -2.08 51.98
C ARG A 92 -12.84 -1.50 52.10
N ASN A 93 -12.98 -0.26 52.59
CA ASN A 93 -14.23 0.46 52.76
C ASN A 93 -14.04 1.95 52.43
N ASP A 94 -15.11 2.69 52.34
CA ASP A 94 -15.07 4.14 52.18
C ASP A 94 -14.21 4.79 53.27
N THR A 95 -13.36 5.71 52.89
CA THR A 95 -12.30 6.23 53.75
C THR A 95 -12.13 7.73 53.55
N VAL A 96 -11.88 8.45 54.68
CA VAL A 96 -11.52 9.87 54.65
C VAL A 96 -10.02 10.00 54.90
N ILE A 97 -9.31 10.72 54.02
CA ILE A 97 -7.86 10.92 54.10
C ILE A 97 -7.56 12.41 54.21
N ASN A 98 -6.92 12.78 55.35
CA ASN A 98 -6.45 14.13 55.56
C ASN A 98 -5.01 14.25 55.04
N VAL A 99 -4.77 15.16 54.08
CA VAL A 99 -3.48 15.40 53.48
C VAL A 99 -3.03 16.82 53.72
N ILE A 100 -1.85 16.96 54.34
CA ILE A 100 -1.18 18.25 54.52
C ILE A 100 0.03 18.28 53.57
N MET A 101 -0.01 19.13 52.55
CA MET A 101 1.05 19.28 51.58
C MET A 101 2.06 20.35 52.04
N GLN A 102 3.35 20.03 51.92
CA GLN A 102 4.43 20.96 52.30
C GLN A 102 4.81 21.84 51.08
N LYS A 103 4.97 23.16 51.32
CA LYS A 103 5.47 24.06 50.28
C LYS A 103 6.88 23.67 49.84
N SER A 104 7.13 23.60 48.54
CA SER A 104 8.46 23.36 47.98
C SER A 104 8.76 24.40 46.90
N PRO A 105 9.89 25.12 46.99
CA PRO A 105 10.33 26.03 45.93
C PRO A 105 10.95 25.31 44.72
N ILE A 106 11.04 23.99 44.75
CA ILE A 106 11.61 23.21 43.64
C ILE A 106 10.52 23.11 42.58
N ALA A 107 10.79 23.63 41.39
CA ALA A 107 9.97 23.37 40.19
C ALA A 107 9.82 21.85 40.03
N LEU A 108 8.60 21.35 40.23
CA LEU A 108 8.27 19.95 40.00
C LEU A 108 8.69 19.61 38.58
N GLN A 109 9.57 18.62 38.40
CA GLN A 109 9.73 17.98 37.10
C GLN A 109 8.35 17.48 36.69
N GLU A 110 7.90 17.91 35.53
CA GLU A 110 6.63 17.49 34.94
C GLU A 110 6.50 15.97 35.05
N VAL A 111 5.58 15.50 35.88
CA VAL A 111 5.24 14.07 35.92
C VAL A 111 4.52 13.78 34.64
N VAL A 112 5.29 13.40 33.63
CA VAL A 112 4.76 12.90 32.37
C VAL A 112 4.08 11.57 32.68
N VAL A 113 2.78 11.59 32.92
CA VAL A 113 1.95 10.37 32.93
C VAL A 113 2.01 9.76 31.54
N LYS A 114 2.92 8.79 31.36
CA LYS A 114 3.08 8.01 30.13
C LYS A 114 1.97 6.98 30.03
N GLY A 115 0.72 7.42 29.95
CA GLY A 115 -0.34 6.60 29.43
C GLY A 115 -0.12 6.45 27.93
N THR A 116 0.08 5.23 27.43
CA THR A 116 0.00 4.95 26.00
C THR A 116 -1.42 5.32 25.55
N LYS A 117 -1.53 6.33 24.68
CA LYS A 117 -2.83 6.69 24.09
C LYS A 117 -3.37 5.46 23.39
N THR A 118 -4.56 5.00 23.75
CA THR A 118 -5.21 3.87 23.07
C THR A 118 -5.54 4.24 21.62
N PRO A 119 -5.45 3.30 20.68
CA PRO A 119 -5.85 3.55 19.30
C PRO A 119 -7.27 4.10 19.22
N THR A 120 -7.47 5.08 18.34
CA THR A 120 -8.77 5.73 18.12
C THR A 120 -9.34 5.24 16.80
N VAL A 121 -10.54 4.66 16.83
CA VAL A 121 -11.22 4.20 15.61
C VAL A 121 -11.93 5.36 14.93
N THR A 122 -11.73 5.50 13.62
CA THR A 122 -12.37 6.48 12.74
C THR A 122 -13.38 5.80 11.80
N ALA A 123 -14.11 6.57 10.99
CA ALA A 123 -15.02 6.03 9.99
C ALA A 123 -14.28 5.21 8.93
N THR A 124 -13.07 5.60 8.58
CA THR A 124 -12.26 5.03 7.51
C THR A 124 -11.23 4.01 7.99
N GLY A 125 -10.79 4.09 9.26
CA GLY A 125 -9.70 3.26 9.77
C GLY A 125 -9.46 3.37 11.27
N GLU A 126 -8.20 3.30 11.68
CA GLU A 126 -7.74 3.45 13.06
C GLU A 126 -6.53 4.38 13.14
N THR A 127 -6.48 5.21 14.20
CA THR A 127 -5.33 6.07 14.51
C THR A 127 -4.52 5.46 15.64
N PHE A 128 -3.23 5.27 15.43
CA PHE A 128 -2.27 4.70 16.36
C PHE A 128 -1.30 5.75 16.86
N TYR A 129 -0.77 5.53 18.07
CA TYR A 129 0.24 6.38 18.69
C TYR A 129 1.47 5.55 19.02
N LEU A 130 2.65 6.02 18.60
CA LEU A 130 3.91 5.33 18.88
C LEU A 130 4.25 5.37 20.37
N SER A 131 4.78 4.26 20.91
CA SER A 131 5.29 4.18 22.27
C SER A 131 6.52 5.08 22.46
N SER A 132 6.89 5.32 23.72
CA SER A 132 8.11 6.06 24.03
C SER A 132 9.37 5.34 23.54
N LYS A 133 9.36 4.00 23.43
CA LYS A 133 10.47 3.20 22.88
C LYS A 133 10.58 3.44 21.39
N ALA A 134 9.47 3.31 20.65
CA ALA A 134 9.45 3.52 19.20
C ALA A 134 9.83 4.95 18.79
N ARG A 135 9.44 5.95 19.58
CA ARG A 135 9.84 7.36 19.34
C ARG A 135 11.33 7.63 19.55
N LYS A 136 12.04 6.80 20.31
CA LYS A 136 13.50 6.93 20.51
C LYS A 136 14.29 6.30 19.36
N GLU A 137 13.65 5.46 18.55
CA GLU A 137 14.28 4.92 17.35
C GLU A 137 14.65 6.05 16.39
N LYS A 138 15.69 5.85 15.60
CA LYS A 138 16.11 6.79 14.55
C LYS A 138 15.56 6.42 13.18
N ASP A 139 15.19 5.15 12.98
CA ASP A 139 14.62 4.64 11.75
C ASP A 139 13.08 4.65 11.82
N PRO A 140 12.39 5.40 10.94
CA PRO A 140 10.93 5.44 10.91
C PRO A 140 10.28 4.09 10.60
N PHE A 141 10.89 3.23 9.79
CA PHE A 141 10.36 1.90 9.50
C PHE A 141 10.40 1.01 10.75
N LYS A 142 11.51 1.05 11.50
CA LYS A 142 11.63 0.33 12.77
C LYS A 142 10.57 0.82 13.76
N ALA A 143 10.33 2.11 13.85
CA ALA A 143 9.31 2.68 14.74
C ALA A 143 7.88 2.33 14.29
N LEU A 144 7.57 2.44 12.99
CA LEU A 144 6.26 2.12 12.44
C LEU A 144 5.92 0.63 12.49
N SER A 145 6.91 -0.23 12.62
CA SER A 145 6.71 -1.66 12.79
C SER A 145 5.95 -2.01 14.09
N GLU A 146 5.89 -1.09 15.07
CA GLU A 146 5.06 -1.23 16.27
C GLU A 146 3.55 -1.21 15.95
N ILE A 147 3.14 -0.68 14.79
CA ILE A 147 1.72 -0.56 14.44
C ILE A 147 1.18 -1.92 13.95
N PRO A 148 0.25 -2.54 14.70
CA PRO A 148 -0.11 -3.94 14.47
C PRO A 148 -0.91 -4.20 13.20
N VAL A 149 -1.43 -3.16 12.54
CA VAL A 149 -2.19 -3.24 11.28
C VAL A 149 -1.31 -3.09 10.05
N LEU A 150 -0.02 -2.78 10.22
CA LEU A 150 0.95 -2.64 9.15
C LEU A 150 1.88 -3.86 9.10
N LYS A 151 2.31 -4.20 7.90
CA LYS A 151 3.42 -5.09 7.63
C LYS A 151 4.60 -4.22 7.20
N VAL A 152 5.48 -3.93 8.14
CA VAL A 152 6.66 -3.08 7.89
C VAL A 152 7.89 -3.96 7.79
N ASN A 153 8.64 -3.77 6.70
CA ASN A 153 9.95 -4.39 6.52
C ASN A 153 11.04 -3.32 6.68
N PRO A 154 11.70 -3.24 7.83
CA PRO A 154 12.75 -2.24 8.05
C PRO A 154 14.02 -2.52 7.22
N ILE A 155 14.24 -3.78 6.78
CA ILE A 155 15.39 -4.16 5.97
C ILE A 155 15.26 -3.64 4.54
N SER A 156 14.09 -3.84 3.92
CA SER A 156 13.80 -3.34 2.56
C SER A 156 13.19 -1.95 2.54
N GLN A 157 12.90 -1.35 3.70
CA GLN A 157 12.21 -0.05 3.86
C GLN A 157 10.86 -0.02 3.13
N SER A 158 10.08 -1.08 3.27
CA SER A 158 8.76 -1.20 2.65
C SER A 158 7.66 -1.31 3.71
N ILE A 159 6.49 -0.76 3.36
CA ILE A 159 5.27 -0.86 4.17
C ILE A 159 4.18 -1.41 3.27
N THR A 160 3.54 -2.47 3.73
CA THR A 160 2.33 -3.02 3.11
C THR A 160 1.24 -3.17 4.17
N THR A 161 0.02 -3.30 3.72
CA THR A 161 -1.09 -3.60 4.61
C THR A 161 -1.24 -5.11 4.78
N ARG A 162 -2.08 -5.55 5.71
CA ARG A 162 -2.28 -6.97 6.04
C ARG A 162 -2.73 -7.84 4.87
N ASP A 163 -3.49 -7.29 3.93
CA ASP A 163 -3.90 -7.99 2.71
C ASP A 163 -2.83 -8.00 1.61
N GLY A 164 -1.62 -7.50 1.91
CA GLY A 164 -0.49 -7.45 0.99
C GLY A 164 -0.54 -6.29 -0.02
N SER A 165 -1.56 -5.43 0.05
CA SER A 165 -1.63 -4.26 -0.81
C SER A 165 -0.61 -3.19 -0.41
N SER A 166 -0.07 -2.47 -1.38
CA SER A 166 0.75 -1.29 -1.15
C SER A 166 -0.18 -0.11 -0.83
N PRO A 167 -0.11 0.48 0.37
CA PRO A 167 -0.95 1.62 0.73
C PRO A 167 -0.37 2.90 0.13
N LEU A 168 -1.24 3.89 -0.07
CA LEU A 168 -0.82 5.25 -0.27
C LEU A 168 -0.31 5.82 1.05
N ILE A 169 0.90 6.36 1.08
CA ILE A 169 1.47 6.97 2.29
C ILE A 169 1.33 8.48 2.20
N LEU A 170 0.66 9.05 3.19
CA LEU A 170 0.48 10.49 3.36
C LEU A 170 1.26 10.98 4.58
N ILE A 171 1.70 12.23 4.54
CA ILE A 171 2.17 12.97 5.72
C ILE A 171 1.25 14.18 5.88
N ASP A 172 0.59 14.29 7.04
CA ASP A 172 -0.39 15.33 7.34
C ASP A 172 -1.50 15.47 6.28
N GLY A 173 -1.99 14.32 5.76
CA GLY A 173 -3.04 14.26 4.74
C GLY A 173 -2.57 14.44 3.30
N ARG A 174 -1.26 14.50 3.05
CA ARG A 174 -0.66 14.81 1.75
C ARG A 174 0.31 13.74 1.29
N LEU A 175 0.37 13.54 -0.02
CA LEU A 175 1.26 12.57 -0.68
C LEU A 175 2.73 12.93 -0.52
N VAL A 176 3.56 11.92 -0.30
CA VAL A 176 4.99 12.09 0.01
C VAL A 176 5.86 11.59 -1.14
N ASN A 177 6.42 12.51 -1.89
CA ASN A 177 7.39 12.16 -2.94
C ASN A 177 8.80 11.83 -2.43
N SER A 178 9.17 12.27 -1.22
CA SER A 178 10.48 12.00 -0.61
C SER A 178 10.52 10.68 0.19
N GLY A 179 9.40 9.93 0.27
CA GLY A 179 9.29 8.80 1.17
C GLY A 179 9.26 9.22 2.65
N ILE A 180 9.23 8.25 3.55
CA ILE A 180 9.22 8.49 4.99
C ILE A 180 10.62 8.47 5.63
N ASN A 181 11.64 8.12 4.85
CA ASN A 181 13.02 7.96 5.32
C ASN A 181 13.58 9.19 6.05
N PRO A 182 13.28 10.45 5.64
CA PRO A 182 13.76 11.63 6.33
C PRO A 182 13.06 11.90 7.69
N ILE A 183 11.96 11.19 8.00
CA ILE A 183 11.19 11.43 9.23
C ILE A 183 11.90 10.84 10.43
N LEU A 184 12.05 11.64 11.50
CA LEU A 184 12.40 11.08 12.80
C LEU A 184 11.15 10.56 13.51
N PRO A 185 11.18 9.34 14.09
CA PRO A 185 10.06 8.82 14.88
C PRO A 185 9.64 9.73 16.05
N ALA A 186 10.57 10.50 16.61
CA ALA A 186 10.26 11.49 17.63
C ALA A 186 9.30 12.59 17.17
N ASP A 187 9.31 12.89 15.88
CA ASP A 187 8.43 13.91 15.27
C ASP A 187 7.04 13.36 14.92
N ILE A 188 6.85 12.04 14.96
CA ILE A 188 5.53 11.44 14.68
C ILE A 188 4.61 11.63 15.87
N GLU A 189 3.48 12.32 15.66
CA GLU A 189 2.44 12.45 16.65
C GLU A 189 1.52 11.23 16.67
N SER A 190 1.02 10.84 15.49
CA SER A 190 0.13 9.68 15.31
C SER A 190 0.20 9.15 13.88
N VAL A 191 -0.33 7.95 13.68
CA VAL A 191 -0.44 7.30 12.37
C VAL A 191 -1.86 6.79 12.18
N THR A 192 -2.56 7.29 11.17
CA THR A 192 -3.90 6.82 10.80
C THR A 192 -3.77 5.82 9.65
N VAL A 193 -4.32 4.63 9.83
CA VAL A 193 -4.40 3.61 8.79
C VAL A 193 -5.85 3.51 8.35
N GLU A 194 -6.11 3.81 7.08
CA GLU A 194 -7.45 3.84 6.51
C GLU A 194 -7.67 2.65 5.58
N ASP A 195 -8.71 1.86 5.87
CA ASP A 195 -9.14 0.71 5.08
C ASP A 195 -10.21 1.08 4.03
N VAL A 196 -10.78 2.28 4.15
CA VAL A 196 -11.74 2.85 3.21
C VAL A 196 -11.25 4.21 2.77
N VAL A 197 -11.17 4.38 1.47
CA VAL A 197 -10.57 5.55 0.83
C VAL A 197 -11.66 6.57 0.53
N SER A 198 -11.37 7.86 0.77
CA SER A 198 -12.27 8.95 0.43
C SER A 198 -12.40 9.11 -1.10
N ALA A 199 -13.44 9.81 -1.56
CA ALA A 199 -13.68 10.06 -2.99
C ALA A 199 -12.49 10.71 -3.70
N ARG A 200 -11.70 11.50 -2.99
CA ARG A 200 -10.48 12.14 -3.48
C ARG A 200 -9.50 11.18 -4.18
N TYR A 201 -9.46 9.91 -3.75
CA TYR A 201 -8.49 8.93 -4.23
C TYR A 201 -9.10 7.80 -5.06
N LEU A 202 -10.42 7.84 -5.32
CA LEU A 202 -11.11 6.77 -6.07
C LEU A 202 -10.68 6.67 -7.53
N ASP A 203 -10.19 7.75 -8.13
CA ASP A 203 -9.69 7.79 -9.50
C ASP A 203 -8.25 7.27 -9.65
N GLN A 204 -7.54 7.10 -8.52
CA GLN A 204 -6.14 6.67 -8.49
C GLN A 204 -5.97 5.16 -8.19
N ASP A 205 -7.08 4.39 -8.15
CA ASP A 205 -7.12 2.95 -7.81
C ASP A 205 -6.45 2.61 -6.47
N ILE A 206 -6.52 3.55 -5.52
CA ILE A 206 -5.96 3.40 -4.17
C ILE A 206 -6.99 2.73 -3.28
N ASN A 207 -6.59 1.64 -2.62
CA ASN A 207 -7.46 0.86 -1.77
C ASN A 207 -7.23 1.09 -0.27
N LYS A 208 -6.06 1.63 0.11
CA LYS A 208 -5.68 1.86 1.52
C LYS A 208 -4.76 3.06 1.65
N ILE A 209 -4.86 3.76 2.78
CA ILE A 209 -4.07 4.95 3.08
C ILE A 209 -3.40 4.80 4.45
N ILE A 210 -2.14 5.21 4.54
CA ILE A 210 -1.42 5.43 5.79
C ILE A 210 -1.12 6.91 5.90
N ASN A 211 -1.72 7.60 6.85
CA ASN A 211 -1.48 9.01 7.08
C ASN A 211 -0.66 9.21 8.35
N ILE A 212 0.57 9.70 8.21
CA ILE A 212 1.50 9.99 9.29
C ILE A 212 1.34 11.44 9.69
N HIS A 213 0.86 11.69 10.91
CA HIS A 213 0.70 13.04 11.45
C HIS A 213 1.96 13.43 12.20
N LEU A 214 2.54 14.58 11.84
CA LEU A 214 3.75 15.11 12.46
C LEU A 214 3.43 16.19 13.49
N ARG A 215 4.32 16.34 14.47
CA ARG A 215 4.30 17.45 15.42
C ARG A 215 4.68 18.76 14.72
N LYS A 216 4.09 19.87 15.13
CA LYS A 216 4.21 21.16 14.43
C LYS A 216 5.51 21.96 14.69
N GLU A 217 6.52 21.38 15.31
CA GLU A 217 7.80 22.05 15.53
C GLU A 217 8.74 21.81 14.33
N ARG A 218 9.50 22.83 13.92
CA ARG A 218 10.24 22.84 12.65
C ARG A 218 11.72 23.13 12.83
N PRO A 219 12.62 22.12 12.88
CA PRO A 219 14.08 22.35 12.95
C PRO A 219 14.76 22.52 11.62
N LEU A 220 15.99 23.08 11.68
CA LEU A 220 16.99 22.80 10.67
C LEU A 220 17.29 21.32 10.68
N TYR A 221 17.14 20.64 9.54
CA TYR A 221 17.46 19.22 9.43
C TYR A 221 18.28 18.92 8.18
N VAL A 222 19.09 17.87 8.29
CA VAL A 222 19.84 17.28 7.19
C VAL A 222 19.62 15.80 7.23
N TYR A 223 19.17 15.26 6.12
CA TYR A 223 19.07 13.83 5.87
C TYR A 223 19.93 13.49 4.66
N PHE A 224 20.70 12.40 4.77
CA PHE A 224 21.41 11.76 3.68
C PHE A 224 21.35 10.27 3.86
N GLU A 225 21.10 9.51 2.81
CA GLU A 225 21.19 8.06 2.79
C GLU A 225 21.85 7.59 1.50
N GLU A 226 22.88 6.77 1.66
CA GLU A 226 23.43 5.92 0.60
C GLU A 226 23.01 4.49 0.89
N ARG A 227 22.42 3.83 -0.10
CA ARG A 227 21.92 2.48 0.05
C ARG A 227 22.23 1.65 -1.18
N THR A 228 22.81 0.48 -0.96
CA THR A 228 23.17 -0.42 -2.04
C THR A 228 22.84 -1.86 -1.67
N ARG A 229 22.33 -2.62 -2.63
CA ARG A 229 22.05 -4.04 -2.50
C ARG A 229 22.49 -4.77 -3.75
N HIS A 230 23.15 -5.90 -3.55
CA HIS A 230 23.64 -6.74 -4.64
C HIS A 230 23.40 -8.21 -4.36
N ASP A 231 22.93 -8.94 -5.38
CA ASP A 231 22.87 -10.39 -5.33
C ASP A 231 24.27 -11.00 -5.48
N ILE A 232 24.48 -12.19 -4.98
CA ILE A 232 25.71 -12.94 -5.09
C ILE A 232 25.45 -14.19 -5.96
N PRO A 233 26.09 -14.32 -7.16
CA PRO A 233 26.95 -13.34 -7.85
C PRO A 233 26.17 -12.11 -8.32
N LEU A 234 26.86 -11.03 -8.69
CA LEU A 234 26.34 -9.71 -9.05
C LEU A 234 25.45 -9.72 -10.33
N ARG A 235 24.31 -10.40 -10.25
CA ARG A 235 23.35 -10.48 -11.37
C ARG A 235 22.28 -9.41 -11.32
N LYS A 236 21.87 -9.02 -10.14
CA LYS A 236 20.87 -7.99 -9.88
C LYS A 236 21.29 -7.15 -8.70
N GLY A 237 20.95 -5.87 -8.72
CA GLY A 237 21.22 -4.99 -7.60
C GLY A 237 20.77 -3.56 -7.89
N PHE A 238 20.98 -2.71 -6.89
CA PHE A 238 20.78 -1.28 -7.00
C PHE A 238 21.78 -0.50 -6.16
N VAL A 239 22.00 0.74 -6.58
CA VAL A 239 22.69 1.79 -5.81
C VAL A 239 21.77 3.00 -5.79
N GLY A 240 21.55 3.59 -4.63
CA GLY A 240 20.67 4.73 -4.47
C GLY A 240 21.16 5.69 -3.40
N SER A 241 21.13 6.98 -3.75
CA SER A 241 21.43 8.09 -2.87
C SER A 241 20.24 8.99 -2.73
N ASN A 242 19.92 9.36 -1.49
CA ASN A 242 18.85 10.30 -1.15
C ASN A 242 19.42 11.38 -0.24
N PHE A 243 18.98 12.61 -0.43
CA PHE A 243 19.27 13.69 0.51
C PHE A 243 18.07 14.61 0.70
N GLU A 244 17.94 15.20 1.87
CA GLU A 244 17.00 16.30 2.14
C GLU A 244 17.63 17.29 3.09
N ILE A 245 17.61 18.56 2.71
CA ILE A 245 18.09 19.67 3.52
C ILE A 245 16.95 20.66 3.66
N GLY A 246 16.56 20.97 4.89
CA GLY A 246 15.48 21.90 5.16
C GLY A 246 15.83 22.90 6.25
N ARG A 247 15.38 24.14 6.09
CA ARG A 247 15.52 25.23 7.05
C ARG A 247 14.30 26.13 7.04
N SER A 248 13.67 26.36 8.21
CA SER A 248 12.50 27.26 8.42
C SER A 248 11.40 27.12 7.38
N HIS A 249 11.51 27.81 6.27
CA HIS A 249 10.49 27.95 5.23
C HIS A 249 10.83 27.25 3.92
N PHE A 250 11.97 26.58 3.84
CA PHE A 250 12.46 26.02 2.59
C PHE A 250 13.10 24.66 2.81
N ALA A 251 12.85 23.71 1.90
CA ALA A 251 13.54 22.44 1.85
C ALA A 251 13.79 21.97 0.41
N VAL A 252 14.88 21.26 0.22
CA VAL A 252 15.25 20.58 -1.03
C VAL A 252 15.48 19.12 -0.76
N TYR A 253 14.83 18.27 -1.52
CA TYR A 253 15.05 16.83 -1.56
C TYR A 253 15.60 16.43 -2.92
N GLY A 254 16.56 15.52 -2.95
CA GLY A 254 17.06 14.89 -4.15
C GLY A 254 17.24 13.40 -3.99
N SER A 255 17.04 12.66 -5.08
CA SER A 255 17.15 11.21 -5.11
C SER A 255 17.71 10.77 -6.45
N VAL A 256 18.66 9.85 -6.42
CA VAL A 256 19.25 9.19 -7.60
C VAL A 256 19.27 7.69 -7.33
N PHE A 257 18.67 6.89 -8.22
CA PHE A 257 18.70 5.43 -8.14
C PHE A 257 19.16 4.84 -9.48
N TYR A 258 20.02 3.86 -9.38
CA TYR A 258 20.40 3.02 -10.49
C TYR A 258 20.13 1.56 -10.14
N ASN A 259 19.27 0.91 -10.92
CA ASN A 259 18.94 -0.51 -10.80
C ASN A 259 19.52 -1.26 -12.00
N TYR A 260 20.12 -2.40 -11.77
CA TYR A 260 20.64 -3.25 -12.84
C TYR A 260 20.21 -4.71 -12.72
N LEU A 261 20.06 -5.34 -13.87
CA LEU A 261 19.86 -6.77 -14.04
C LEU A 261 20.75 -7.21 -15.20
N THR A 262 21.84 -7.93 -14.92
CA THR A 262 22.84 -8.31 -15.94
C THR A 262 22.49 -9.62 -16.62
N LYS A 263 21.81 -10.53 -15.94
CA LYS A 263 21.41 -11.82 -16.45
C LYS A 263 20.24 -12.39 -15.68
N ASP A 264 19.06 -12.41 -16.29
CA ASP A 264 17.89 -13.12 -15.80
C ASP A 264 17.52 -14.21 -16.80
N ARG A 265 17.57 -15.47 -16.36
CA ARG A 265 17.29 -16.64 -17.22
C ARG A 265 15.95 -17.24 -16.87
N ILE A 266 15.10 -17.36 -17.87
CA ILE A 266 13.83 -18.08 -17.80
C ILE A 266 13.86 -19.16 -18.87
N ASP A 267 13.65 -20.41 -18.46
CA ASP A 267 13.52 -21.50 -19.42
C ASP A 267 12.06 -21.69 -19.80
N TYR A 268 11.82 -21.97 -21.05
CA TYR A 268 10.52 -22.11 -21.66
C TYR A 268 10.37 -23.49 -22.31
N GLU A 269 9.22 -24.10 -22.11
CA GLU A 269 8.71 -25.21 -22.87
C GLU A 269 7.32 -24.82 -23.37
N THR A 270 7.15 -24.72 -24.70
CA THR A 270 5.89 -24.27 -25.30
C THR A 270 5.40 -25.33 -26.28
N LEU A 271 4.13 -25.68 -26.13
CA LEU A 271 3.38 -26.52 -27.07
C LEU A 271 2.22 -25.70 -27.62
N GLU A 272 2.20 -25.47 -28.93
CA GLU A 272 1.13 -24.79 -29.65
C GLU A 272 0.51 -25.73 -30.66
N LYS A 273 -0.84 -25.76 -30.72
CA LYS A 273 -1.58 -26.55 -31.72
C LYS A 273 -2.61 -25.66 -32.40
N ARG A 274 -2.68 -25.80 -33.70
CA ARG A 274 -3.64 -25.09 -34.56
C ARG A 274 -4.01 -25.97 -35.75
N ASN A 275 -5.25 -26.41 -35.85
CA ASN A 275 -5.71 -27.43 -36.82
C ASN A 275 -4.79 -28.69 -36.75
N ASP A 276 -4.23 -29.12 -37.90
CA ASP A 276 -3.34 -30.26 -38.02
C ASP A 276 -1.85 -29.89 -37.84
N GLN A 277 -1.59 -28.66 -37.36
CA GLN A 277 -0.24 -28.16 -37.12
C GLN A 277 0.07 -28.09 -35.64
N GLN A 278 1.28 -28.46 -35.27
CA GLN A 278 1.78 -28.39 -33.92
C GLN A 278 3.21 -27.85 -33.90
N LYS A 279 3.49 -26.98 -32.94
CA LYS A 279 4.85 -26.52 -32.60
C LYS A 279 5.19 -26.92 -31.20
N GLN A 280 6.33 -27.53 -30.99
CA GLN A 280 6.90 -27.76 -29.68
C GLN A 280 8.28 -27.12 -29.62
N LEU A 281 8.47 -26.19 -28.69
CA LEU A 281 9.69 -25.39 -28.56
C LEU A 281 10.19 -25.43 -27.12
N ILE A 282 11.51 -25.66 -26.96
CA ILE A 282 12.21 -25.64 -25.69
C ILE A 282 13.39 -24.70 -25.82
N GLY A 283 13.57 -23.79 -24.88
CA GLY A 283 14.66 -22.84 -24.93
C GLY A 283 14.75 -21.95 -23.69
N SER A 284 15.63 -20.97 -23.78
CA SER A 284 15.88 -20.04 -22.67
C SER A 284 15.84 -18.60 -23.14
N ASN A 285 15.23 -17.74 -22.36
CA ASN A 285 15.29 -16.30 -22.50
C ASN A 285 16.28 -15.71 -21.48
N ILE A 286 17.18 -14.86 -21.93
CA ILE A 286 18.11 -14.11 -21.09
C ILE A 286 17.77 -12.64 -21.20
N SER A 287 17.41 -12.03 -20.06
CA SER A 287 17.08 -10.61 -19.98
C SER A 287 18.18 -9.83 -19.28
N ARG A 288 18.40 -8.60 -19.76
CA ARG A 288 19.25 -7.57 -19.14
C ARG A 288 18.44 -6.28 -19.03
N LYS A 289 18.55 -5.59 -17.90
CA LYS A 289 17.81 -4.34 -17.67
C LYS A 289 18.65 -3.35 -16.88
N ASN A 290 18.54 -2.07 -17.24
CA ASN A 290 19.12 -0.95 -16.51
C ASN A 290 18.05 0.12 -16.37
N ASP A 291 17.79 0.55 -15.14
CA ASP A 291 16.89 1.66 -14.83
C ASP A 291 17.68 2.75 -14.10
N PHE A 292 17.46 3.98 -14.48
CA PHE A 292 17.98 5.16 -13.84
C PHE A 292 16.84 6.10 -13.48
N ASP A 293 16.72 6.44 -12.19
CA ASP A 293 15.68 7.32 -11.65
C ASP A 293 16.34 8.55 -11.01
N LEU A 294 15.92 9.73 -11.42
CA LEU A 294 16.32 11.02 -10.85
C LEU A 294 15.07 11.75 -10.34
N LYS A 295 15.15 12.33 -9.14
CA LYS A 295 14.09 13.15 -8.58
C LYS A 295 14.65 14.34 -7.83
N LEU A 296 14.06 15.53 -8.05
CA LEU A 296 14.32 16.76 -7.33
C LEU A 296 13.00 17.35 -6.86
N LEU A 297 12.93 17.76 -5.60
CA LEU A 297 11.75 18.32 -4.98
C LEU A 297 12.13 19.56 -4.18
N PHE A 298 11.47 20.68 -4.46
CA PHE A 298 11.60 21.96 -3.76
C PHE A 298 10.33 22.21 -2.97
N LYS A 299 10.47 22.62 -1.72
CA LYS A 299 9.38 22.91 -0.80
C LYS A 299 9.55 24.33 -0.26
N TYR A 300 8.46 25.11 -0.24
CA TYR A 300 8.47 26.47 0.25
C TYR A 300 7.19 26.78 1.04
N GLU A 301 7.34 27.22 2.29
CA GLU A 301 6.27 27.59 3.18
C GLU A 301 6.49 29.00 3.73
N PRO A 302 6.03 30.05 3.00
CA PRO A 302 6.26 31.45 3.40
C PRO A 302 5.60 31.79 4.75
N ASN A 303 4.54 31.10 5.11
CA ASN A 303 3.81 31.27 6.36
C ASN A 303 2.99 30.02 6.67
N ALA A 304 2.40 29.95 7.86
CA ALA A 304 1.62 28.81 8.35
C ALA A 304 0.34 28.49 7.53
N ARG A 305 -0.04 29.32 6.56
CA ARG A 305 -1.24 29.15 5.74
C ARG A 305 -0.98 28.76 4.32
N ASN A 306 0.22 29.02 3.81
CA ASN A 306 0.53 28.78 2.39
C ASN A 306 1.72 27.85 2.29
N TYR A 307 1.57 26.84 1.45
CA TYR A 307 2.62 25.88 1.14
C TYR A 307 2.70 25.65 -0.36
N PHE A 308 3.91 25.61 -0.88
CA PHE A 308 4.22 25.35 -2.28
C PHE A 308 5.22 24.23 -2.41
N ALA A 309 5.07 23.39 -3.43
CA ALA A 309 6.08 22.41 -3.78
C ALA A 309 6.18 22.21 -5.29
N TRP A 310 7.39 21.97 -5.76
CA TRP A 310 7.71 21.66 -7.16
C TRP A 310 8.51 20.37 -7.21
N ASN A 311 8.12 19.48 -8.08
CA ASN A 311 8.84 18.25 -8.33
C ASN A 311 9.23 18.16 -9.80
N ILE A 312 10.46 17.71 -10.05
CA ILE A 312 10.96 17.32 -11.36
C ILE A 312 11.56 15.93 -11.20
N SER A 313 11.13 15.00 -12.02
CA SER A 313 11.68 13.65 -12.04
C SER A 313 11.87 13.14 -13.45
N ASN A 314 12.88 12.28 -13.62
CA ASN A 314 13.18 11.61 -14.87
C ASN A 314 13.42 10.13 -14.59
N ARG A 315 12.90 9.28 -15.46
CA ARG A 315 13.13 7.84 -15.43
C ARG A 315 13.56 7.35 -16.80
N ILE A 316 14.68 6.66 -16.85
CA ILE A 316 15.21 6.01 -18.05
C ILE A 316 15.26 4.51 -17.78
N SER A 317 14.70 3.72 -18.70
CA SER A 317 14.73 2.27 -18.63
C SER A 317 15.21 1.68 -19.98
N ASN A 318 16.15 0.74 -19.92
CA ASN A 318 16.63 0.00 -21.08
C ASN A 318 16.59 -1.49 -20.76
N MET A 319 15.88 -2.27 -21.58
CA MET A 319 15.79 -3.72 -21.45
C MET A 319 16.14 -4.39 -22.77
N HIS A 320 16.94 -5.46 -22.67
CA HIS A 320 17.28 -6.36 -23.77
C HIS A 320 16.92 -7.77 -23.38
N LYS A 321 16.21 -8.47 -24.27
CA LYS A 321 15.91 -9.90 -24.15
C LYS A 321 16.44 -10.62 -25.35
N SER A 322 17.02 -11.80 -25.13
CA SER A 322 17.48 -12.69 -26.18
C SER A 322 17.10 -14.11 -25.82
N ALA A 323 16.43 -14.79 -26.74
CA ALA A 323 16.02 -16.16 -26.56
C ALA A 323 16.33 -16.98 -27.81
N THR A 324 16.69 -18.26 -27.60
CA THR A 324 16.82 -19.27 -28.64
C THR A 324 16.04 -20.50 -28.18
N TYR A 325 15.22 -21.00 -29.06
CA TYR A 325 14.39 -22.18 -28.88
C TYR A 325 14.70 -23.22 -29.92
N ASN A 326 14.81 -24.47 -29.50
CA ASN A 326 14.93 -25.63 -30.39
C ASN A 326 13.68 -26.48 -30.25
N GLY A 327 13.24 -27.12 -31.33
CA GLY A 327 12.06 -27.96 -31.26
C GLY A 327 11.66 -28.56 -32.57
N GLU A 328 10.37 -28.88 -32.65
CA GLU A 328 9.78 -29.57 -33.78
C GLU A 328 8.51 -28.85 -34.25
N TYR A 329 8.34 -28.84 -35.56
CA TYR A 329 7.12 -28.42 -36.24
C TYR A 329 6.50 -29.61 -36.95
N LEU A 330 5.31 -29.98 -36.54
CA LEU A 330 4.50 -31.03 -37.13
C LEU A 330 3.45 -30.41 -38.05
N ASN A 331 3.38 -30.85 -39.29
CA ASN A 331 2.35 -30.45 -40.25
C ASN A 331 1.89 -31.69 -41.02
N ASN A 332 0.60 -32.03 -40.97
CA ASN A 332 0.03 -33.21 -41.58
C ASN A 332 0.83 -34.48 -41.29
N ASN A 333 1.20 -34.72 -40.03
CA ASN A 333 2.03 -35.83 -39.55
C ASN A 333 3.49 -35.87 -40.04
N ILE A 334 3.98 -34.85 -40.72
CA ILE A 334 5.39 -34.69 -41.07
C ILE A 334 6.06 -33.82 -40.01
N SER A 335 7.03 -34.41 -39.28
CA SER A 335 7.84 -33.69 -38.30
C SER A 335 9.10 -33.11 -38.92
N ASN A 336 9.33 -31.82 -38.67
CA ASN A 336 10.51 -31.08 -39.10
C ASN A 336 11.20 -30.43 -37.91
N LYS A 337 12.52 -30.42 -37.89
CA LYS A 337 13.28 -29.65 -36.91
C LYS A 337 13.01 -28.15 -37.05
N MET A 338 12.91 -27.47 -35.97
CA MET A 338 12.65 -26.04 -35.91
C MET A 338 13.57 -25.35 -34.90
N ILE A 339 14.06 -24.16 -35.27
CA ILE A 339 14.79 -23.26 -34.39
C ILE A 339 14.07 -21.92 -34.42
N ALA A 340 13.81 -21.33 -33.24
CA ALA A 340 13.28 -19.98 -33.19
C ALA A 340 14.21 -19.07 -32.37
N ASN A 341 14.40 -17.85 -32.84
CA ASN A 341 15.19 -16.82 -32.18
C ASN A 341 14.32 -15.60 -31.91
N ASP A 342 14.39 -15.03 -30.69
CA ASP A 342 13.69 -13.83 -30.28
C ASP A 342 14.67 -12.83 -29.68
N HIS A 343 14.74 -11.64 -30.26
CA HIS A 343 15.53 -10.52 -29.78
C HIS A 343 14.63 -9.32 -29.57
N THR A 344 14.47 -8.90 -28.32
CA THR A 344 13.66 -7.74 -27.96
C THR A 344 14.52 -6.65 -27.30
N LYS A 345 14.31 -5.41 -27.73
CA LYS A 345 14.89 -4.20 -27.14
C LYS A 345 13.77 -3.24 -26.77
N ASP A 346 13.63 -2.95 -25.48
CA ASP A 346 12.69 -1.97 -24.96
C ASP A 346 13.49 -0.79 -24.35
N LYS A 347 13.14 0.43 -24.74
CA LYS A 347 13.71 1.66 -24.19
C LYS A 347 12.59 2.59 -23.81
N SER A 348 12.68 3.21 -22.64
CA SER A 348 11.76 4.28 -22.25
C SER A 348 12.50 5.42 -21.57
N ASN A 349 11.97 6.64 -21.72
CA ASN A 349 12.42 7.83 -21.06
C ASN A 349 11.18 8.67 -20.72
N GLY A 350 10.99 9.00 -19.45
CA GLY A 350 9.87 9.78 -18.97
C GLY A 350 10.32 10.97 -18.12
N TRP A 351 9.69 12.12 -18.32
CA TRP A 351 9.86 13.32 -17.54
C TRP A 351 8.54 13.72 -16.90
N LEU A 352 8.56 13.96 -15.60
CA LEU A 352 7.43 14.51 -14.85
C LEU A 352 7.81 15.81 -14.21
N GLY A 353 7.04 16.86 -14.50
CA GLY A 353 7.03 18.11 -13.75
C GLY A 353 5.71 18.23 -12.99
N SER A 354 5.74 18.59 -11.71
CA SER A 354 4.50 18.82 -10.97
C SER A 354 4.62 19.99 -9.99
N PHE A 355 3.50 20.61 -9.74
CA PHE A 355 3.33 21.74 -8.83
C PHE A 355 2.17 21.48 -7.87
N PHE A 356 2.38 21.76 -6.60
CA PHE A 356 1.39 21.69 -5.55
C PHE A 356 1.32 22.99 -4.78
N TYR A 357 0.10 23.47 -4.55
CA TYR A 357 -0.20 24.60 -3.67
C TYR A 357 -1.27 24.22 -2.68
N GLU A 358 -1.09 24.63 -1.42
CA GLU A 358 -2.11 24.52 -0.39
C GLU A 358 -2.30 25.85 0.32
N HIS A 359 -3.56 26.18 0.50
CA HIS A 359 -3.99 27.28 1.36
C HIS A 359 -4.79 26.77 2.55
N THR A 360 -4.31 27.01 3.77
CA THR A 360 -5.05 26.70 5.00
C THR A 360 -5.79 27.95 5.47
N PHE A 361 -7.12 27.88 5.53
CA PHE A 361 -7.98 28.96 6.00
C PHE A 361 -7.90 29.16 7.53
N LYS A 362 -8.51 30.24 8.04
CA LYS A 362 -8.51 30.57 9.48
C LYS A 362 -9.21 29.50 10.32
N ASP A 363 -10.23 28.85 9.79
CA ASP A 363 -10.98 27.77 10.42
C ASP A 363 -10.29 26.41 10.34
N LYS A 364 -9.07 26.35 9.76
CA LYS A 364 -8.26 25.14 9.52
C LYS A 364 -8.77 24.24 8.40
N SER A 365 -9.76 24.66 7.62
CA SER A 365 -10.02 24.01 6.32
C SER A 365 -8.88 24.28 5.36
N SER A 366 -8.72 23.46 4.29
CA SER A 366 -7.70 23.70 3.27
C SER A 366 -8.27 23.63 1.87
N LEU A 367 -7.64 24.36 0.97
CA LEU A 367 -7.78 24.23 -0.47
C LEU A 367 -6.44 23.77 -1.04
N ASP A 368 -6.44 22.63 -1.69
CA ASP A 368 -5.27 22.02 -2.31
C ASP A 368 -5.41 22.11 -3.83
N VAL A 369 -4.38 22.53 -4.51
CA VAL A 369 -4.28 22.58 -5.98
C VAL A 369 -3.05 21.81 -6.39
N TYR A 370 -3.24 20.78 -7.20
CA TYR A 370 -2.16 19.97 -7.76
C TYR A 370 -2.23 19.98 -9.28
N SER A 371 -1.13 20.31 -9.93
CA SER A 371 -1.02 20.21 -11.37
C SER A 371 0.24 19.45 -11.77
N TYR A 372 0.18 18.73 -12.88
CA TYR A 372 1.33 18.01 -13.39
C TYR A 372 1.33 17.90 -14.92
N PHE A 373 2.53 17.76 -15.47
CA PHE A 373 2.79 17.40 -16.84
C PHE A 373 3.76 16.22 -16.89
N ASN A 374 3.39 15.18 -17.60
CA ASN A 374 4.22 14.01 -17.86
C ASN A 374 4.45 13.84 -19.36
N HIS A 375 5.70 13.70 -19.76
CA HIS A 375 6.11 13.38 -21.11
C HIS A 375 6.91 12.08 -21.09
N ALA A 376 6.44 11.05 -21.78
CA ALA A 376 7.10 9.75 -21.85
C ALA A 376 7.26 9.29 -23.29
N LYS A 377 8.44 8.79 -23.62
CA LYS A 377 8.75 8.13 -24.89
C LYS A 377 9.16 6.70 -24.65
N ALA A 378 8.51 5.77 -25.33
CA ALA A 378 8.82 4.34 -25.27
C ALA A 378 9.04 3.79 -26.70
N ASN A 379 10.06 2.95 -26.84
CA ASN A 379 10.40 2.29 -28.11
C ASN A 379 10.54 0.81 -27.85
N ARG A 380 9.83 -0.01 -28.60
CA ARG A 380 9.96 -1.47 -28.58
C ARG A 380 10.33 -1.97 -29.95
N ARG A 381 11.39 -2.78 -30.03
CA ARG A 381 11.86 -3.45 -31.22
C ARG A 381 11.98 -4.93 -30.90
N GLN A 382 11.26 -5.77 -31.64
CA GLN A 382 11.35 -7.22 -31.53
C GLN A 382 11.62 -7.80 -32.90
N GLN A 383 12.58 -8.72 -32.95
CA GLN A 383 12.91 -9.55 -34.12
C GLN A 383 12.73 -11.01 -33.71
N TYR A 384 11.71 -11.62 -34.23
CA TYR A 384 11.43 -13.04 -34.02
C TYR A 384 11.57 -13.77 -35.36
N ALA A 385 12.27 -14.88 -35.39
CA ALA A 385 12.46 -15.65 -36.61
C ALA A 385 12.36 -17.15 -36.34
N GLU A 386 11.59 -17.85 -37.16
CA GLU A 386 11.47 -19.29 -37.16
C GLU A 386 12.24 -19.87 -38.37
N HIS A 387 13.11 -20.85 -38.13
CA HIS A 387 13.81 -21.64 -39.14
C HIS A 387 13.22 -23.04 -39.16
N ILE A 388 12.56 -23.40 -40.22
CA ILE A 388 11.97 -24.73 -40.46
C ILE A 388 12.57 -25.29 -41.72
N ILE A 389 13.40 -26.33 -41.61
CA ILE A 389 14.23 -26.89 -42.74
C ILE A 389 15.13 -25.80 -43.30
N SER A 390 14.84 -25.33 -44.53
CA SER A 390 15.53 -24.25 -45.22
C SER A 390 14.82 -22.90 -45.17
N ASP A 391 13.57 -22.89 -44.67
CA ASP A 391 12.73 -21.72 -44.70
C ASP A 391 12.95 -20.84 -43.47
N LEU A 392 13.19 -19.56 -43.70
CA LEU A 392 13.26 -18.52 -42.66
C LEU A 392 11.96 -17.72 -42.66
N ILE A 393 11.24 -17.76 -41.55
CA ILE A 393 10.01 -17.01 -41.38
C ILE A 393 10.24 -15.91 -40.34
N PRO A 394 10.62 -14.70 -40.77
CA PRO A 394 10.85 -13.60 -39.85
C PRO A 394 9.53 -12.89 -39.46
N THR A 395 9.46 -12.43 -38.24
CA THR A 395 8.40 -11.57 -37.75
C THR A 395 9.04 -10.38 -37.02
N PHE A 396 8.62 -9.18 -37.38
CA PHE A 396 9.14 -7.94 -36.80
C PHE A 396 8.03 -7.20 -36.07
N LEU A 397 8.35 -6.65 -34.92
CA LEU A 397 7.53 -5.70 -34.20
C LEU A 397 8.37 -4.45 -33.93
N SER A 398 7.85 -3.29 -34.31
CA SER A 398 8.54 -2.01 -34.15
C SER A 398 7.51 -0.96 -33.71
N LEU A 399 7.38 -0.77 -32.40
CA LEU A 399 6.41 0.14 -31.81
C LEU A 399 7.11 1.32 -31.16
N ASP A 400 6.66 2.52 -31.45
CA ASP A 400 7.04 3.75 -30.77
C ASP A 400 5.80 4.37 -30.15
N ASN A 401 5.91 4.84 -28.93
CA ASN A 401 4.87 5.59 -28.25
C ASN A 401 5.43 6.87 -27.67
N ILE A 402 4.76 7.98 -27.93
CA ILE A 402 4.98 9.26 -27.24
C ILE A 402 3.69 9.61 -26.50
N ARG A 403 3.77 9.64 -25.18
CA ARG A 403 2.66 9.98 -24.28
C ARG A 403 2.88 11.35 -23.68
N ASN A 404 1.86 12.19 -23.73
CA ASN A 404 1.77 13.44 -23.00
C ASN A 404 0.54 13.39 -22.07
N GLN A 405 0.73 13.75 -20.80
CA GLN A 405 -0.35 13.82 -19.83
C GLN A 405 -0.33 15.19 -19.14
N VAL A 406 -1.51 15.74 -18.92
CA VAL A 406 -1.73 16.94 -18.12
C VAL A 406 -2.80 16.64 -17.10
N GLY A 407 -2.54 16.94 -15.84
CA GLY A 407 -3.49 16.79 -14.75
C GLY A 407 -3.66 18.06 -13.94
N LEU A 408 -4.86 18.26 -13.43
CA LEU A 408 -5.22 19.33 -12.51
C LEU A 408 -6.25 18.83 -11.50
N ASP A 409 -5.86 18.80 -10.23
CA ASP A 409 -6.73 18.41 -9.11
C ASP A 409 -6.91 19.63 -8.20
N VAL A 410 -8.15 19.88 -7.81
CA VAL A 410 -8.53 20.94 -6.87
C VAL A 410 -9.42 20.32 -5.80
N ASP A 411 -8.96 20.34 -4.56
CA ASP A 411 -9.63 19.70 -3.43
C ASP A 411 -9.83 20.67 -2.27
N TYR A 412 -11.05 20.74 -1.76
CA TYR A 412 -11.40 21.41 -0.52
C TYR A 412 -11.57 20.39 0.60
N ASN A 413 -10.83 20.56 1.68
CA ASN A 413 -10.89 19.75 2.88
C ASN A 413 -11.50 20.57 4.02
N GLY A 414 -12.75 20.29 4.36
CA GLY A 414 -13.45 20.98 5.43
C GLY A 414 -12.99 20.54 6.81
N VAL A 415 -13.16 21.42 7.79
CA VAL A 415 -12.85 21.12 9.19
C VAL A 415 -13.88 20.13 9.76
N ARG A 416 -13.41 19.25 10.62
CA ARG A 416 -14.30 18.35 11.39
C ARG A 416 -15.06 19.13 12.46
N HIS A 417 -16.36 19.23 12.31
CA HIS A 417 -17.29 19.82 13.26
C HIS A 417 -18.15 18.75 13.96
N LYS A 418 -18.93 19.18 14.99
CA LYS A 418 -19.93 18.31 15.63
C LYS A 418 -20.95 17.71 14.66
N TYR A 419 -21.18 18.36 13.52
CA TYR A 419 -22.10 17.90 12.47
C TYR A 419 -21.46 16.96 11.43
N GLY A 420 -20.15 16.80 11.44
CA GLY A 420 -19.38 15.99 10.48
C GLY A 420 -18.30 16.81 9.76
N GLN A 421 -17.68 16.22 8.77
CA GLN A 421 -16.69 16.84 7.89
C GLN A 421 -17.17 16.70 6.44
N ILE A 422 -17.01 17.75 5.65
CA ILE A 422 -17.33 17.79 4.22
C ILE A 422 -16.02 18.00 3.47
N GLU A 423 -15.83 17.24 2.38
CA GLU A 423 -14.76 17.40 1.41
C GLU A 423 -15.40 17.48 0.03
N ALA A 424 -14.83 18.26 -0.88
CA ALA A 424 -15.29 18.34 -2.25
C ALA A 424 -14.11 18.62 -3.18
N GLY A 425 -14.16 18.14 -4.41
CA GLY A 425 -13.08 18.38 -5.36
C GLY A 425 -13.47 18.11 -6.80
N ASN A 426 -12.54 18.49 -7.67
CA ASN A 426 -12.58 18.19 -9.10
C ASN A 426 -11.18 17.77 -9.55
N HIS A 427 -11.09 16.63 -10.25
CA HIS A 427 -9.88 16.10 -10.83
C HIS A 427 -10.03 16.02 -12.34
N PHE A 428 -9.13 16.64 -13.06
CA PHE A 428 -9.04 16.60 -14.51
C PHE A 428 -7.76 15.93 -14.95
N LEU A 429 -7.88 14.96 -15.85
CA LEU A 429 -6.76 14.29 -16.49
C LEU A 429 -6.97 14.26 -18.00
N TYR A 430 -5.96 14.68 -18.75
CA TYR A 430 -5.88 14.52 -20.20
C TYR A 430 -4.63 13.73 -20.56
N THR A 431 -4.79 12.71 -21.39
CA THR A 431 -3.69 11.90 -21.92
C THR A 431 -3.78 11.85 -23.43
N HIS A 432 -2.65 12.05 -24.10
CA HIS A 432 -2.51 11.95 -25.54
C HIS A 432 -1.35 11.03 -25.88
N ASP A 433 -1.64 9.93 -26.57
CA ASP A 433 -0.69 8.94 -27.04
C ASP A 433 -0.58 9.00 -28.56
N ASN A 434 0.65 9.08 -29.08
CA ASN A 434 0.99 8.85 -30.47
C ASN A 434 1.68 7.52 -30.57
N LEU A 435 1.02 6.55 -31.22
CA LEU A 435 1.52 5.18 -31.39
C LEU A 435 1.86 4.94 -32.85
N TRP A 436 3.16 4.70 -33.14
CA TRP A 436 3.63 4.34 -34.47
C TRP A 436 3.91 2.84 -34.53
N ASP A 437 3.31 2.16 -35.50
CA ASP A 437 3.76 0.84 -35.93
C ASP A 437 4.65 1.00 -37.18
N ASN A 438 5.94 0.79 -36.98
CA ASN A 438 6.95 1.00 -38.03
C ASN A 438 7.29 -0.30 -38.79
N VAL A 439 6.52 -1.37 -38.60
CA VAL A 439 6.66 -2.61 -39.39
C VAL A 439 6.11 -2.40 -40.79
N PHE A 440 5.14 -1.52 -40.96
CA PHE A 440 4.54 -1.19 -42.25
C PHE A 440 5.34 -0.08 -42.95
N SER A 441 5.27 -0.05 -44.27
CA SER A 441 5.83 1.03 -45.09
C SER A 441 4.72 1.58 -46.02
N PRO A 442 4.20 2.81 -45.77
CA PRO A 442 4.56 3.74 -44.70
C PRO A 442 4.15 3.24 -43.30
N SER A 443 4.82 3.75 -42.24
CA SER A 443 4.46 3.44 -40.87
C SER A 443 3.05 3.92 -40.55
N VAL A 444 2.32 3.11 -39.78
CA VAL A 444 0.97 3.44 -39.34
C VAL A 444 1.05 4.23 -38.02
N LEU A 445 0.44 5.42 -38.00
CA LEU A 445 0.33 6.26 -36.83
C LEU A 445 -1.12 6.25 -36.34
N THR A 446 -1.30 5.93 -35.06
CA THR A 446 -2.60 6.01 -34.37
C THR A 446 -2.53 7.03 -33.25
N HIS A 447 -3.48 7.95 -33.23
CA HIS A 447 -3.64 8.94 -32.18
C HIS A 447 -4.70 8.45 -31.18
N VAL A 448 -4.33 8.33 -29.91
CA VAL A 448 -5.27 8.03 -28.84
C VAL A 448 -5.29 9.18 -27.84
N SER A 449 -6.44 9.83 -27.68
CA SER A 449 -6.64 10.85 -26.66
C SER A 449 -7.71 10.39 -25.68
N GLN A 450 -7.43 10.53 -24.41
CA GLN A 450 -8.37 10.20 -23.33
C GLN A 450 -8.42 11.36 -22.34
N SER A 451 -9.63 11.71 -21.89
CA SER A 451 -9.75 12.62 -20.77
C SER A 451 -10.76 12.12 -19.74
N SER A 452 -10.49 12.43 -18.50
CA SER A 452 -11.35 12.17 -17.35
C SER A 452 -11.55 13.46 -16.58
N ASN A 453 -12.80 13.79 -16.30
CA ASN A 453 -13.16 14.89 -15.41
C ASN A 453 -14.05 14.32 -14.30
N TYR A 454 -13.57 14.31 -13.07
CA TYR A 454 -14.23 13.72 -11.91
C TYR A 454 -14.50 14.79 -10.87
N SER A 455 -15.80 15.08 -10.61
CA SER A 455 -16.24 15.96 -9.52
C SER A 455 -16.88 15.15 -8.42
N TYR A 456 -16.58 15.46 -7.18
CA TYR A 456 -17.09 14.72 -6.03
C TYR A 456 -17.42 15.62 -4.84
N ILE A 457 -18.28 15.08 -3.96
CA ILE A 457 -18.52 15.55 -2.60
C ILE A 457 -18.49 14.36 -1.66
N SER A 458 -17.90 14.55 -0.48
CA SER A 458 -17.74 13.53 0.55
C SER A 458 -18.20 14.08 1.88
N TYR A 459 -18.85 13.24 2.68
CA TYR A 459 -19.28 13.54 4.03
C TYR A 459 -18.85 12.42 4.97
N SER A 460 -18.28 12.78 6.12
CA SER A 460 -17.92 11.83 7.15
C SER A 460 -18.37 12.29 8.53
N LYS A 461 -18.82 11.34 9.35
CA LYS A 461 -19.24 11.60 10.73
C LYS A 461 -19.06 10.39 11.63
N VAL A 462 -18.71 10.65 12.88
CA VAL A 462 -18.62 9.65 13.94
C VAL A 462 -19.66 9.96 15.01
N TRP A 463 -20.55 9.00 15.30
CA TRP A 463 -21.48 9.02 16.41
C TRP A 463 -21.06 7.92 17.38
N LYS A 464 -20.93 8.18 18.64
CA LYS A 464 -20.60 7.18 19.69
C LYS A 464 -20.00 5.86 19.18
N LYS A 465 -20.85 4.94 18.68
CA LYS A 465 -20.49 3.61 18.17
C LYS A 465 -20.55 3.45 16.65
N ILE A 466 -21.19 4.39 15.96
CA ILE A 466 -21.39 4.33 14.50
C ILE A 466 -20.49 5.36 13.84
N MET A 467 -19.85 4.95 12.76
CA MET A 467 -19.00 5.78 11.92
C MET A 467 -19.51 5.67 10.51
N LEU A 468 -19.77 6.81 9.87
CA LEU A 468 -20.23 6.89 8.47
C LEU A 468 -19.25 7.72 7.65
N MET A 469 -18.93 7.23 6.48
CA MET A 469 -18.37 8.00 5.38
C MET A 469 -19.20 7.72 4.14
N THR A 470 -19.57 8.76 3.42
CA THR A 470 -20.23 8.65 2.13
C THR A 470 -19.61 9.65 1.17
N SER A 471 -19.33 9.21 -0.04
CA SER A 471 -18.76 10.01 -1.11
C SER A 471 -19.52 9.72 -2.39
N VAL A 472 -19.93 10.75 -3.09
CA VAL A 472 -20.64 10.66 -4.36
C VAL A 472 -19.97 11.60 -5.35
N GLY A 473 -19.79 11.14 -6.57
CA GLY A 473 -19.24 11.95 -7.65
C GLY A 473 -19.72 11.51 -9.02
N LEU A 474 -19.46 12.36 -9.97
CA LEU A 474 -19.75 12.13 -11.38
C LEU A 474 -18.46 12.22 -12.19
N GLN A 475 -18.22 11.23 -13.01
CA GLN A 475 -17.06 11.16 -13.89
C GLN A 475 -17.48 11.26 -15.35
N GLY A 476 -17.00 12.29 -16.06
CA GLY A 476 -17.05 12.40 -17.51
C GLY A 476 -15.78 11.76 -18.10
N LEU A 477 -15.94 10.79 -18.96
CA LEU A 477 -14.87 10.07 -19.64
C LEU A 477 -14.99 10.30 -21.15
N PHE A 478 -13.91 10.74 -21.80
CA PHE A 478 -13.84 10.97 -23.22
C PHE A 478 -12.70 10.15 -23.81
N VAL A 479 -12.97 9.46 -24.87
CA VAL A 479 -12.00 8.63 -25.61
C VAL A 479 -12.07 9.01 -27.07
N LYS A 480 -10.93 9.31 -27.67
CA LYS A 480 -10.79 9.57 -29.11
C LYS A 480 -9.67 8.71 -29.66
N VAL A 481 -9.98 7.95 -30.70
CA VAL A 481 -9.00 7.16 -31.49
C VAL A 481 -9.11 7.62 -32.92
N ASP A 482 -8.09 8.33 -33.39
CA ASP A 482 -8.07 9.01 -34.70
C ASP A 482 -9.31 9.89 -34.94
N SER A 483 -10.20 9.51 -35.86
CA SER A 483 -11.43 10.25 -36.20
C SER A 483 -12.61 9.87 -35.31
N ARG A 484 -12.57 8.77 -34.57
CA ARG A 484 -13.66 8.28 -33.74
C ARG A 484 -13.57 8.86 -32.33
N SER A 485 -14.69 9.33 -31.80
CA SER A 485 -14.78 9.81 -30.42
C SER A 485 -16.03 9.30 -29.73
N ASP A 486 -15.88 8.90 -28.47
CA ASP A 486 -16.96 8.45 -27.60
C ASP A 486 -16.89 9.20 -26.25
N SER A 487 -18.04 9.44 -25.62
CA SER A 487 -18.14 10.08 -24.31
C SER A 487 -19.05 9.29 -23.39
N TYR A 488 -18.68 9.23 -22.10
CA TYR A 488 -19.42 8.48 -21.08
C TYR A 488 -19.52 9.30 -19.81
N TRP A 489 -20.72 9.40 -19.25
CA TRP A 489 -20.96 9.97 -17.92
C TRP A 489 -21.29 8.84 -16.96
N ARG A 490 -20.51 8.68 -15.91
CA ARG A 490 -20.60 7.57 -14.99
C ARG A 490 -20.55 8.03 -13.54
N PRO A 491 -21.45 7.52 -12.65
CA PRO A 491 -21.32 7.77 -11.23
C PRO A 491 -20.10 7.06 -10.67
N LYS A 492 -19.49 7.68 -9.65
CA LYS A 492 -18.51 7.05 -8.74
C LYS A 492 -19.01 7.27 -7.33
N MET A 493 -18.87 6.28 -6.46
CA MET A 493 -19.28 6.43 -5.07
C MET A 493 -18.46 5.52 -4.15
N SER A 494 -18.32 5.95 -2.90
CA SER A 494 -17.79 5.15 -1.81
C SER A 494 -18.62 5.37 -0.57
N VAL A 495 -19.06 4.28 0.07
CA VAL A 495 -19.82 4.32 1.32
C VAL A 495 -19.15 3.37 2.30
N ALA A 496 -18.90 3.84 3.51
CA ALA A 496 -18.39 3.00 4.59
C ALA A 496 -19.21 3.23 5.86
N ILE A 497 -19.62 2.14 6.48
CA ILE A 497 -20.29 2.13 7.78
C ILE A 497 -19.45 1.29 8.72
N GLY A 498 -18.91 1.92 9.76
CA GLY A 498 -18.20 1.26 10.85
C GLY A 498 -19.08 1.18 12.09
N PHE A 499 -19.01 0.07 12.80
CA PHE A 499 -19.71 -0.14 14.06
C PHE A 499 -18.71 -0.64 15.11
N ARG A 500 -18.53 0.15 16.18
CA ARG A 500 -17.74 -0.25 17.34
C ARG A 500 -18.58 -1.13 18.26
N VAL A 501 -18.40 -2.45 18.14
CA VAL A 501 -19.11 -3.44 18.96
C VAL A 501 -18.69 -3.29 20.43
N SER A 502 -17.36 -3.21 20.66
CA SER A 502 -16.75 -2.98 21.97
C SER A 502 -15.47 -2.13 21.84
N LYS A 503 -14.73 -1.92 22.94
CA LYS A 503 -13.41 -1.25 22.90
C LYS A 503 -12.36 -2.06 22.10
N SER A 504 -12.56 -3.37 21.98
CA SER A 504 -11.64 -4.30 21.33
C SER A 504 -12.18 -4.87 20.00
N GLN A 505 -13.38 -4.48 19.57
CA GLN A 505 -14.03 -5.09 18.41
C GLN A 505 -14.67 -4.04 17.51
N THR A 506 -14.40 -4.10 16.22
CA THR A 506 -14.97 -3.20 15.21
C THR A 506 -15.41 -3.99 13.98
N ALA A 507 -16.64 -3.77 13.55
CA ALA A 507 -17.15 -4.24 12.26
C ALA A 507 -17.17 -3.08 11.27
N ARG A 508 -16.83 -3.31 10.02
CA ARG A 508 -16.92 -2.31 8.94
C ARG A 508 -17.46 -2.95 7.68
N LEU A 509 -18.46 -2.29 7.09
CA LEU A 509 -19.01 -2.59 5.78
C LEU A 509 -18.67 -1.44 4.85
N SER A 510 -18.11 -1.74 3.69
CA SER A 510 -17.83 -0.73 2.67
C SER A 510 -18.30 -1.17 1.29
N TYR A 511 -18.73 -0.21 0.50
CA TYR A 511 -19.07 -0.37 -0.90
C TYR A 511 -18.40 0.73 -1.71
N THR A 512 -17.76 0.34 -2.83
CA THR A 512 -17.12 1.27 -3.76
C THR A 512 -17.57 0.98 -5.19
N LEU A 513 -17.93 2.02 -5.93
CA LEU A 513 -18.25 2.02 -7.34
C LEU A 513 -17.21 2.84 -8.08
N ASN A 514 -16.47 2.21 -8.99
CA ASN A 514 -15.40 2.84 -9.77
C ASN A 514 -15.53 2.54 -11.27
N ASN A 515 -14.92 3.40 -12.12
CA ASN A 515 -14.92 3.24 -13.58
C ASN A 515 -13.47 3.29 -14.08
N ILE A 516 -13.12 2.42 -15.03
CA ILE A 516 -11.77 2.32 -15.60
C ILE A 516 -11.86 2.40 -17.12
N LEU A 517 -11.03 3.26 -17.72
CA LEU A 517 -10.91 3.37 -19.19
C LEU A 517 -10.14 2.18 -19.78
N PRO A 518 -10.41 1.79 -21.04
CA PRO A 518 -9.52 0.88 -21.77
C PRO A 518 -8.12 1.47 -21.89
N SER A 519 -7.09 0.62 -21.87
CA SER A 519 -5.72 1.10 -22.13
C SER A 519 -5.57 1.51 -23.60
N PRO A 520 -4.67 2.47 -23.94
CA PRO A 520 -4.43 2.87 -25.32
C PRO A 520 -4.08 1.68 -26.24
N GLN A 521 -3.29 0.72 -25.75
CA GLN A 521 -2.92 -0.47 -26.53
C GLN A 521 -4.12 -1.39 -26.85
N GLN A 522 -5.13 -1.43 -25.97
CA GLN A 522 -6.37 -2.18 -26.23
C GLN A 522 -7.26 -1.50 -27.28
N LEU A 523 -7.07 -0.20 -27.52
CA LEU A 523 -7.88 0.60 -28.44
C LEU A 523 -7.30 0.64 -29.84
N VAL A 524 -5.98 0.42 -30.02
CA VAL A 524 -5.31 0.57 -31.33
C VAL A 524 -5.74 -0.53 -32.29
N PRO A 525 -6.39 -0.21 -33.43
CA PRO A 525 -6.96 -1.21 -34.34
C PRO A 525 -5.93 -1.88 -35.26
N VAL A 526 -4.64 -1.61 -35.05
CA VAL A 526 -3.58 -2.15 -35.90
C VAL A 526 -3.18 -3.53 -35.42
N SER A 527 -3.14 -4.49 -36.35
CA SER A 527 -2.79 -5.87 -36.08
C SER A 527 -1.28 -6.06 -36.09
N SER A 528 -0.68 -6.27 -34.92
CA SER A 528 0.75 -6.50 -34.75
C SER A 528 1.07 -7.98 -34.62
N SER A 529 2.04 -8.49 -35.40
CA SER A 529 2.47 -9.89 -35.33
C SER A 529 3.34 -10.14 -34.08
N VAL A 530 2.97 -11.13 -33.30
CA VAL A 530 3.75 -11.61 -32.14
C VAL A 530 4.69 -12.74 -32.56
N ASN A 531 4.19 -13.64 -33.38
CA ASN A 531 4.92 -14.72 -34.03
C ASN A 531 4.21 -15.05 -35.37
N PRO A 532 4.73 -15.95 -36.21
CA PRO A 532 4.09 -16.30 -37.51
C PRO A 532 2.66 -16.83 -37.41
N TRP A 533 2.21 -17.26 -36.25
CA TRP A 533 0.84 -17.76 -36.03
C TRP A 533 -0.08 -16.78 -35.33
N GLN A 534 0.47 -15.85 -34.55
CA GLN A 534 -0.31 -14.99 -33.64
C GLN A 534 -0.15 -13.52 -33.99
N LYS A 535 -1.27 -12.82 -33.93
CA LYS A 535 -1.34 -11.37 -34.00
C LYS A 535 -2.14 -10.84 -32.81
N VAL A 536 -1.84 -9.63 -32.40
CA VAL A 536 -2.60 -8.88 -31.40
C VAL A 536 -3.18 -7.65 -32.07
N GLU A 537 -4.47 -7.41 -31.87
CA GLU A 537 -5.23 -6.31 -32.46
C GLU A 537 -6.12 -5.67 -31.39
N GLY A 538 -6.02 -4.37 -31.23
CA GLY A 538 -6.91 -3.63 -30.34
C GLY A 538 -8.32 -3.47 -30.93
N ASN A 539 -9.22 -2.91 -30.15
CA ASN A 539 -10.59 -2.66 -30.52
C ASN A 539 -11.02 -1.25 -30.08
N MET A 540 -11.20 -0.35 -31.05
CA MET A 540 -11.61 1.04 -30.78
C MET A 540 -13.08 1.17 -30.26
N ASN A 541 -13.84 0.08 -30.26
CA ASN A 541 -15.23 0.04 -29.78
C ASN A 541 -15.34 -0.26 -28.28
N LEU A 542 -14.20 -0.41 -27.57
CA LEU A 542 -14.21 -0.71 -26.15
C LEU A 542 -14.79 0.43 -25.32
N ARG A 543 -15.62 0.05 -24.36
CA ARG A 543 -16.26 0.96 -23.40
C ARG A 543 -15.60 0.87 -22.03
N PRO A 544 -15.67 1.90 -21.18
CA PRO A 544 -15.19 1.83 -19.81
C PRO A 544 -15.84 0.67 -19.06
N ILE A 545 -15.03 -0.03 -18.26
CA ILE A 545 -15.53 -1.04 -17.32
C ILE A 545 -16.00 -0.36 -16.04
N GLN A 546 -16.93 -1.00 -15.33
CA GLN A 546 -17.42 -0.54 -14.04
C GLN A 546 -17.19 -1.63 -13.00
N THR A 547 -16.62 -1.27 -11.85
CA THR A 547 -16.33 -2.18 -10.74
C THR A 547 -17.15 -1.83 -9.52
N HIS A 548 -17.76 -2.84 -8.92
CA HIS A 548 -18.50 -2.79 -7.67
C HIS A 548 -17.74 -3.63 -6.66
N ASP A 549 -17.18 -3.00 -5.64
CA ASP A 549 -16.43 -3.67 -4.58
C ASP A 549 -17.19 -3.56 -3.26
N LEU A 550 -17.68 -4.68 -2.73
CA LEU A 550 -18.30 -4.79 -1.41
C LEU A 550 -17.34 -5.51 -0.47
N ALA A 551 -17.04 -4.92 0.68
CA ALA A 551 -16.16 -5.54 1.67
C ALA A 551 -16.76 -5.45 3.06
N LEU A 552 -16.73 -6.58 3.78
CA LEU A 552 -17.02 -6.70 5.19
C LEU A 552 -15.72 -7.07 5.91
N THR A 553 -15.36 -6.30 6.92
CA THR A 553 -14.22 -6.59 7.79
C THR A 553 -14.66 -6.61 9.24
N TYR A 554 -14.07 -7.51 10.03
CA TYR A 554 -14.29 -7.59 11.45
C TYR A 554 -12.96 -7.74 12.18
N ASP A 555 -12.62 -6.74 12.97
CA ASP A 555 -11.37 -6.63 13.71
C ASP A 555 -11.60 -6.93 15.19
N ILE A 556 -10.76 -7.82 15.75
CA ILE A 556 -10.77 -8.22 17.15
C ILE A 556 -9.37 -8.02 17.74
N LYS A 557 -9.25 -7.18 18.73
CA LYS A 557 -8.09 -7.10 19.61
C LYS A 557 -8.28 -8.13 20.73
N ILE A 558 -7.66 -9.29 20.60
CA ILE A 558 -7.76 -10.41 21.57
C ILE A 558 -6.94 -10.06 22.82
N LEU A 559 -5.69 -9.66 22.60
CA LEU A 559 -4.75 -9.16 23.61
C LEU A 559 -4.06 -7.89 23.05
N ASP A 560 -3.31 -7.16 23.87
CA ASP A 560 -2.60 -5.97 23.42
C ASP A 560 -1.61 -6.27 22.29
N TRP A 561 -1.02 -7.46 22.32
CA TRP A 561 -0.04 -7.96 21.34
C TRP A 561 -0.65 -8.90 20.28
N LEU A 562 -1.96 -9.29 20.38
CA LEU A 562 -2.60 -10.25 19.48
C LEU A 562 -3.89 -9.67 18.89
N ARG A 563 -3.97 -9.61 17.57
CA ARG A 563 -5.17 -9.17 16.83
C ARG A 563 -5.56 -10.18 15.77
N LEU A 564 -6.87 -10.32 15.58
CA LEU A 564 -7.48 -11.10 14.50
C LEU A 564 -8.35 -10.16 13.66
N GLN A 565 -8.19 -10.23 12.35
CA GLN A 565 -9.09 -9.59 11.39
C GLN A 565 -9.68 -10.66 10.49
N THR A 566 -10.99 -10.70 10.33
CA THR A 566 -11.65 -11.50 9.31
C THR A 566 -12.19 -10.58 8.22
N PHE A 567 -12.22 -11.08 6.99
CA PHE A 567 -12.73 -10.31 5.86
C PHE A 567 -13.50 -11.20 4.87
N ALA A 568 -14.50 -10.58 4.24
CA ALA A 568 -15.19 -11.11 3.07
C ALA A 568 -15.36 -9.97 2.06
N LYS A 569 -14.83 -10.17 0.86
CA LYS A 569 -14.87 -9.17 -0.23
C LYS A 569 -15.57 -9.78 -1.44
N HIS A 570 -16.46 -9.01 -2.06
CA HIS A 570 -17.12 -9.38 -3.31
C HIS A 570 -16.90 -8.29 -4.34
N LYS A 571 -16.23 -8.61 -5.42
CA LYS A 571 -16.00 -7.72 -6.56
C LYS A 571 -16.82 -8.18 -7.75
N ILE A 572 -17.62 -7.28 -8.31
CA ILE A 572 -18.32 -7.45 -9.57
C ILE A 572 -17.73 -6.45 -10.56
N THR A 573 -17.36 -6.92 -11.74
CA THR A 573 -16.92 -6.05 -12.83
C THR A 573 -17.90 -6.23 -14.00
N THR A 574 -18.59 -5.17 -14.37
CA THR A 574 -19.51 -5.15 -15.51
C THR A 574 -18.82 -4.54 -16.74
N ASN A 575 -19.28 -4.89 -17.93
CA ASN A 575 -18.63 -4.55 -19.20
C ASN A 575 -17.14 -4.94 -19.20
N MET A 576 -16.80 -6.07 -18.61
CA MET A 576 -15.41 -6.53 -18.50
C MET A 576 -14.73 -6.53 -19.85
N ILE A 577 -13.56 -5.89 -19.94
CA ILE A 577 -12.71 -5.98 -21.13
C ILE A 577 -11.94 -7.30 -21.02
N GLU A 578 -12.30 -8.25 -21.86
CA GLU A 578 -11.63 -9.53 -21.96
C GLU A 578 -10.90 -9.68 -23.28
N SER A 579 -9.76 -10.38 -23.24
CA SER A 579 -9.14 -10.87 -24.46
C SER A 579 -9.86 -12.12 -24.93
N PHE A 580 -10.01 -12.27 -26.25
CA PHE A 580 -10.52 -13.47 -26.90
C PHE A 580 -9.69 -13.79 -28.13
N LEU A 581 -9.73 -15.05 -28.56
CA LEU A 581 -9.01 -15.51 -29.73
C LEU A 581 -10.02 -15.73 -30.88
N ARG A 582 -9.71 -15.19 -32.06
CA ARG A 582 -10.42 -15.46 -33.29
C ARG A 582 -9.45 -16.00 -34.34
N LYS A 583 -9.94 -16.87 -35.20
CA LYS A 583 -9.18 -17.35 -36.34
C LYS A 583 -9.51 -16.46 -37.55
N GLU A 584 -8.49 -15.99 -38.22
CA GLU A 584 -8.63 -15.26 -39.48
C GLU A 584 -7.52 -15.68 -40.44
N ASN A 585 -7.92 -16.26 -41.54
CA ASN A 585 -6.98 -16.88 -42.49
C ASN A 585 -6.02 -17.86 -41.78
N ASN A 586 -4.72 -17.61 -41.89
CA ASN A 586 -3.65 -18.42 -41.27
C ASN A 586 -3.21 -17.86 -39.90
N TYR A 587 -3.91 -16.92 -39.29
CA TYR A 587 -3.55 -16.34 -38.01
C TYR A 587 -4.58 -16.61 -36.92
N VAL A 588 -4.10 -16.72 -35.72
CA VAL A 588 -4.88 -16.61 -34.49
C VAL A 588 -4.74 -15.17 -34.01
N ILE A 589 -5.81 -14.41 -34.06
CA ILE A 589 -5.82 -13.01 -33.64
C ILE A 589 -6.35 -12.93 -32.22
N GLN A 590 -5.52 -12.44 -31.29
CA GLN A 590 -5.95 -12.02 -29.98
C GLN A 590 -6.50 -10.59 -30.08
N SER A 591 -7.75 -10.39 -29.73
CA SER A 591 -8.39 -9.09 -29.68
C SER A 591 -9.12 -8.89 -28.36
N TYR A 592 -9.75 -7.76 -28.20
CA TYR A 592 -10.43 -7.35 -26.96
C TYR A 592 -11.89 -7.05 -27.22
N ARG A 593 -12.75 -7.38 -26.25
CA ARG A 593 -14.18 -7.03 -26.29
C ARG A 593 -14.69 -6.74 -24.89
N ASN A 594 -15.71 -5.91 -24.81
CA ASN A 594 -16.51 -5.85 -23.59
C ASN A 594 -17.46 -7.05 -23.59
N ASN A 595 -17.34 -7.92 -22.62
CA ASN A 595 -18.15 -9.12 -22.51
C ASN A 595 -18.53 -9.38 -21.06
N GLY A 596 -19.84 -9.43 -20.82
CA GLY A 596 -20.45 -9.94 -19.61
C GLY A 596 -19.95 -9.35 -18.29
N CYS A 597 -19.96 -10.19 -17.30
CA CYS A 597 -19.67 -9.89 -15.92
C CYS A 597 -18.59 -10.79 -15.36
N TYR A 598 -17.65 -10.21 -14.61
CA TYR A 598 -16.70 -10.93 -13.80
C TYR A 598 -17.04 -10.81 -12.32
N ASN A 599 -17.15 -11.94 -11.64
CA ASN A 599 -17.43 -12.02 -10.21
C ASN A 599 -16.27 -12.65 -9.46
N ARG A 600 -15.87 -12.02 -8.35
CA ARG A 600 -14.84 -12.57 -7.47
C ARG A 600 -15.26 -12.43 -6.02
N TRP A 601 -15.29 -13.57 -5.31
CA TRP A 601 -15.36 -13.63 -3.87
C TRP A 601 -13.96 -13.89 -3.30
N ASN A 602 -13.59 -13.16 -2.25
CA ASN A 602 -12.34 -13.36 -1.53
C ASN A 602 -12.63 -13.29 -0.03
N THR A 603 -12.35 -14.36 0.69
CA THR A 603 -12.55 -14.44 2.13
C THR A 603 -11.32 -15.01 2.82
N GLY A 604 -11.09 -14.58 4.03
CA GLY A 604 -9.94 -15.03 4.81
C GLY A 604 -9.87 -14.38 6.18
N PHE A 605 -8.75 -14.58 6.82
CA PHE A 605 -8.44 -13.90 8.07
C PHE A 605 -6.95 -13.49 8.11
N GLY A 606 -6.63 -12.52 8.94
CA GLY A 606 -5.29 -12.08 9.25
C GLY A 606 -5.05 -12.16 10.76
N LEU A 607 -4.05 -12.93 11.17
CA LEU A 607 -3.58 -12.99 12.54
C LEU A 607 -2.32 -12.14 12.67
N SER A 608 -2.29 -11.20 13.59
CA SER A 608 -1.15 -10.33 13.85
C SER A 608 -0.68 -10.50 15.29
N ILE A 609 0.61 -10.76 15.44
CA ILE A 609 1.33 -10.74 16.71
C ILE A 609 2.27 -9.53 16.68
N ASN A 610 2.20 -8.70 17.71
CA ASN A 610 3.06 -7.53 17.84
C ASN A 610 3.48 -7.39 19.29
N SER A 611 4.70 -7.84 19.59
CA SER A 611 5.37 -7.70 20.88
C SER A 611 6.63 -6.85 20.73
N ASN A 612 7.31 -6.57 21.83
CA ASN A 612 8.54 -5.76 21.83
C ASN A 612 9.67 -6.32 20.95
N SER A 613 9.73 -7.64 20.80
CA SER A 613 10.81 -8.33 20.08
C SER A 613 10.33 -9.13 18.86
N VAL A 614 9.03 -9.42 18.77
CA VAL A 614 8.49 -10.26 17.69
C VAL A 614 7.30 -9.59 17.05
N GLN A 615 7.33 -9.49 15.74
CA GLN A 615 6.22 -9.09 14.91
C GLN A 615 5.97 -10.20 13.90
N ALA A 616 4.77 -10.75 13.91
CA ALA A 616 4.39 -11.78 12.97
C ALA A 616 3.00 -11.49 12.39
N TYR A 617 2.83 -11.88 11.16
CA TYR A 617 1.57 -11.79 10.44
C TYR A 617 1.36 -13.04 9.60
N LEU A 618 0.14 -13.57 9.64
CA LEU A 618 -0.29 -14.72 8.84
C LEU A 618 -1.66 -14.44 8.26
N SER A 619 -1.82 -14.56 6.95
CA SER A 619 -3.09 -14.32 6.25
C SER A 619 -3.37 -15.36 5.18
N PRO A 620 -4.11 -16.42 5.50
CA PRO A 620 -4.73 -17.29 4.51
C PRO A 620 -5.96 -16.62 3.88
N ALA A 621 -6.15 -16.84 2.59
CA ALA A 621 -7.30 -16.37 1.84
C ALA A 621 -7.77 -17.40 0.82
N LEU A 622 -9.09 -17.46 0.61
CA LEU A 622 -9.76 -18.26 -0.40
C LEU A 622 -10.41 -17.32 -1.41
N SER A 623 -10.25 -17.59 -2.69
CA SER A 623 -10.86 -16.84 -3.78
C SER A 623 -11.68 -17.77 -4.67
N TRP A 624 -12.87 -17.31 -5.05
CA TRP A 624 -13.72 -17.93 -6.07
C TRP A 624 -13.94 -16.89 -7.16
N GLU A 625 -13.61 -17.26 -8.38
CA GLU A 625 -13.67 -16.38 -9.53
C GLU A 625 -14.53 -16.99 -10.62
N HIS A 626 -15.32 -16.16 -11.29
CA HIS A 626 -16.22 -16.57 -12.38
C HIS A 626 -16.29 -15.46 -13.43
N TYR A 627 -15.97 -15.82 -14.68
CA TYR A 627 -16.24 -15.04 -15.86
C TYR A 627 -17.54 -15.52 -16.50
N GLU A 628 -18.41 -14.63 -16.89
CA GLU A 628 -19.66 -14.98 -17.60
C GLU A 628 -19.32 -15.69 -18.91
N GLY A 629 -19.91 -16.88 -19.14
CA GLY A 629 -19.57 -17.74 -20.28
C GLY A 629 -18.20 -18.46 -20.21
N GLY A 630 -17.46 -18.28 -19.10
CA GLY A 630 -16.13 -18.86 -18.88
C GLY A 630 -16.07 -19.88 -17.74
N ASN A 631 -14.85 -20.28 -17.40
CA ASN A 631 -14.58 -21.24 -16.34
C ASN A 631 -14.82 -20.64 -14.95
N ARG A 632 -15.17 -21.51 -14.01
CA ARG A 632 -15.16 -21.21 -12.56
C ARG A 632 -13.88 -21.70 -11.95
N LEU A 633 -13.19 -20.86 -11.19
CA LEU A 633 -11.94 -21.19 -10.53
C LEU A 633 -12.03 -20.92 -9.04
N SER A 634 -11.54 -21.87 -8.25
CA SER A 634 -11.20 -21.65 -6.85
C SER A 634 -9.69 -21.64 -6.67
N SER A 635 -9.18 -20.70 -5.91
CA SER A 635 -7.77 -20.62 -5.55
C SER A 635 -7.62 -20.29 -4.07
N TRP A 636 -6.50 -20.65 -3.47
CA TRP A 636 -6.15 -20.25 -2.13
C TRP A 636 -4.73 -19.69 -2.10
N GLY A 637 -4.50 -18.82 -1.17
CA GLY A 637 -3.22 -18.19 -0.95
C GLY A 637 -2.93 -18.04 0.53
N LEU A 638 -1.66 -17.93 0.86
CA LEU A 638 -1.16 -17.68 2.20
C LEU A 638 -0.06 -16.62 2.10
N ASN A 639 -0.19 -15.56 2.91
CA ASN A 639 0.86 -14.58 3.12
C ASN A 639 1.28 -14.61 4.58
N GLY A 640 2.58 -14.64 4.83
CA GLY A 640 3.13 -14.60 6.16
C GLY A 640 4.43 -13.79 6.23
N ASN A 641 4.66 -13.13 7.34
CA ASN A 641 5.95 -12.57 7.67
C ASN A 641 6.20 -12.68 9.16
N LEU A 642 7.47 -12.79 9.50
CA LEU A 642 7.98 -12.76 10.87
C LEU A 642 9.19 -11.82 10.88
N THR A 643 9.20 -10.85 11.76
CA THR A 643 10.37 -10.04 12.11
C THR A 643 10.67 -10.26 13.58
N TRP A 644 11.85 -10.79 13.87
CA TRP A 644 12.32 -11.04 15.22
C TRP A 644 13.56 -10.19 15.53
N TRP A 645 13.43 -9.32 16.49
CA TRP A 645 14.53 -8.54 17.04
C TRP A 645 15.25 -9.40 18.11
N ALA A 646 16.22 -10.19 17.65
CA ALA A 646 16.99 -11.07 18.53
C ALA A 646 17.84 -10.26 19.54
N LEU A 647 18.32 -9.10 19.10
CA LEU A 647 18.99 -8.06 19.90
C LEU A 647 18.45 -6.71 19.45
N ASP A 648 18.63 -5.65 20.23
CA ASP A 648 18.22 -4.28 19.84
C ASP A 648 18.85 -3.84 18.50
N GLN A 649 20.03 -4.39 18.17
CA GLN A 649 20.79 -4.11 16.96
C GLN A 649 20.69 -5.20 15.88
N MET A 650 19.94 -6.28 16.10
CA MET A 650 19.85 -7.39 15.14
C MET A 650 18.40 -7.79 14.90
N ALA A 651 17.99 -7.79 13.64
CA ALA A 651 16.69 -8.27 13.20
C ALA A 651 16.84 -9.47 12.25
N ILE A 652 16.03 -10.49 12.46
CA ILE A 652 15.84 -11.61 11.53
C ILE A 652 14.45 -11.50 10.95
N GLN A 653 14.34 -11.61 9.64
CA GLN A 653 13.07 -11.53 8.94
C GLN A 653 12.87 -12.74 8.05
N VAL A 654 11.66 -13.29 8.12
CA VAL A 654 11.17 -14.35 7.23
C VAL A 654 9.90 -13.85 6.56
N GLU A 655 9.84 -13.95 5.24
CA GLU A 655 8.64 -13.68 4.46
C GLU A 655 8.31 -14.92 3.64
N ALA A 656 7.02 -15.27 3.59
CA ALA A 656 6.55 -16.38 2.80
C ALA A 656 5.24 -16.02 2.11
N GLU A 657 5.14 -16.36 0.84
CA GLU A 657 3.94 -16.26 0.04
C GLU A 657 3.67 -17.61 -0.62
N TRP A 658 2.41 -18.02 -0.57
CA TRP A 658 1.92 -19.20 -1.26
C TRP A 658 0.78 -18.80 -2.17
N LYS A 659 0.88 -19.18 -3.47
CA LYS A 659 -0.17 -18.96 -4.46
C LYS A 659 -0.22 -20.15 -5.42
N ASN A 660 -1.34 -20.85 -5.46
CA ASN A 660 -1.44 -22.08 -6.27
C ASN A 660 -1.86 -21.84 -7.72
N LYS A 661 -2.75 -20.91 -7.99
CA LYS A 661 -3.32 -20.65 -9.32
C LYS A 661 -3.65 -19.20 -9.53
N SER A 662 -3.66 -18.76 -10.79
CA SER A 662 -4.26 -17.52 -11.28
C SER A 662 -5.04 -17.76 -12.56
N TYR A 663 -5.95 -16.85 -12.89
CA TYR A 663 -6.90 -17.01 -13.97
C TYR A 663 -7.06 -15.71 -14.76
N SER A 664 -7.28 -15.86 -16.08
CA SER A 664 -7.75 -14.80 -16.98
C SER A 664 -8.91 -15.33 -17.83
N ALA A 665 -9.55 -14.48 -18.63
CA ALA A 665 -10.67 -14.87 -19.48
C ALA A 665 -10.37 -16.06 -20.40
N ILE A 666 -9.14 -16.14 -20.90
CA ILE A 666 -8.71 -17.14 -21.90
C ILE A 666 -7.68 -18.14 -21.38
N SER A 667 -7.08 -17.96 -20.20
CA SER A 667 -5.98 -18.79 -19.71
C SER A 667 -6.10 -19.16 -18.25
N ILE A 668 -5.59 -20.34 -17.92
CA ILE A 668 -5.39 -20.82 -16.55
C ILE A 668 -3.90 -20.97 -16.31
N THR A 669 -3.40 -20.33 -15.24
CA THR A 669 -2.02 -20.44 -14.82
C THR A 669 -1.95 -21.23 -13.51
N LYS A 670 -1.16 -22.31 -13.50
CA LYS A 670 -0.84 -23.11 -12.33
C LYS A 670 0.63 -22.89 -11.95
N TYR A 671 0.91 -22.78 -10.66
CA TYR A 671 2.28 -22.71 -10.14
C TYR A 671 2.66 -24.08 -9.59
N SER A 672 3.68 -24.74 -10.15
CA SER A 672 4.16 -26.06 -9.69
C SER A 672 4.97 -25.94 -8.40
N ASN A 673 5.64 -24.82 -8.20
CA ASN A 673 6.29 -24.46 -6.95
C ASN A 673 5.67 -23.15 -6.41
N PRO A 674 4.52 -23.26 -5.72
CA PRO A 674 3.70 -22.11 -5.35
C PRO A 674 4.28 -21.29 -4.19
N MET A 675 5.31 -21.79 -3.50
CA MET A 675 5.91 -21.14 -2.34
C MET A 675 7.05 -20.20 -2.75
N SER A 676 6.96 -18.95 -2.35
CA SER A 676 8.07 -18.00 -2.36
C SER A 676 8.41 -17.68 -0.90
N ALA A 677 9.63 -18.00 -0.46
CA ALA A 677 10.09 -17.71 0.88
C ALA A 677 11.42 -16.98 0.84
N ASN A 678 11.57 -16.00 1.72
CA ASN A 678 12.76 -15.18 1.87
C ASN A 678 13.17 -15.17 3.33
N ILE A 679 14.47 -15.28 3.58
CA ILE A 679 15.03 -15.06 4.90
C ILE A 679 16.10 -13.97 4.82
N SER A 680 16.15 -13.10 5.79
CA SER A 680 17.16 -12.04 5.86
C SER A 680 17.50 -11.69 7.30
N MET A 681 18.70 -11.19 7.49
CA MET A 681 19.21 -10.69 8.74
C MET A 681 19.75 -9.28 8.52
N ALA A 682 19.46 -8.39 9.43
CA ALA A 682 20.03 -7.04 9.47
C ALA A 682 20.77 -6.83 10.77
N TRP A 683 21.95 -6.24 10.68
CA TRP A 683 22.74 -5.76 11.79
C TRP A 683 22.94 -4.26 11.70
N TYR A 684 22.71 -3.57 12.80
CA TYR A 684 22.83 -2.12 12.96
C TYR A 684 23.96 -1.81 13.96
N PRO A 685 25.24 -1.86 13.52
CA PRO A 685 26.38 -1.62 14.42
C PRO A 685 26.33 -0.22 15.05
N THR A 686 25.74 0.72 14.35
CA THR A 686 25.42 2.06 14.82
C THR A 686 24.05 2.49 14.29
N ASP A 687 23.48 3.56 14.83
CA ASP A 687 22.23 4.15 14.33
C ASP A 687 22.31 4.64 12.87
N ASN A 688 23.51 4.77 12.32
CA ASN A 688 23.77 5.30 10.99
C ASN A 688 24.10 4.22 9.96
N ILE A 689 24.45 3.00 10.39
CA ILE A 689 24.92 1.92 9.52
C ILE A 689 23.98 0.74 9.61
N GLN A 690 23.53 0.24 8.47
CA GLN A 690 22.85 -1.03 8.32
C GLN A 690 23.65 -1.94 7.41
N ILE A 691 23.94 -3.16 7.87
CA ILE A 691 24.49 -4.25 7.07
C ILE A 691 23.46 -5.37 7.09
N SER A 692 23.05 -5.84 5.93
CA SER A 692 22.07 -6.92 5.86
C SER A 692 22.50 -7.96 4.84
N ALA A 693 22.12 -9.19 5.11
CA ALA A 693 22.30 -10.31 4.18
C ALA A 693 21.04 -11.16 4.20
N GLY A 694 20.79 -11.86 3.11
CA GLY A 694 19.65 -12.74 3.04
C GLY A 694 19.67 -13.65 1.82
N ILE A 695 18.66 -14.51 1.76
CA ILE A 695 18.41 -15.41 0.66
C ILE A 695 16.96 -15.23 0.23
N THR A 696 16.74 -14.97 -1.04
CA THR A 696 15.40 -14.95 -1.63
C THR A 696 15.11 -16.28 -2.33
N TYR A 697 13.82 -16.63 -2.43
CA TYR A 697 13.32 -17.81 -3.12
C TYR A 697 13.87 -19.14 -2.57
N LEU A 698 13.72 -19.37 -1.28
CA LEU A 698 14.11 -20.61 -0.61
C LEU A 698 13.34 -21.84 -1.10
N GLY A 699 12.17 -21.66 -1.73
CA GLY A 699 11.33 -22.74 -2.26
C GLY A 699 11.87 -23.45 -3.50
N GLY A 700 13.04 -23.07 -4.03
CA GLY A 700 13.61 -23.61 -5.27
C GLY A 700 13.10 -22.92 -6.53
N ILE A 701 13.30 -23.55 -7.70
CA ILE A 701 12.90 -22.99 -9.00
C ILE A 701 11.39 -22.85 -9.06
N ARG A 702 10.90 -21.62 -9.22
CA ARG A 702 9.48 -21.36 -9.46
C ARG A 702 9.13 -21.74 -10.89
N GLU A 703 8.10 -22.55 -11.04
CA GLU A 703 7.56 -22.91 -12.33
C GLU A 703 6.13 -22.41 -12.49
N GLN A 704 5.82 -21.95 -13.69
CA GLN A 704 4.50 -21.45 -14.06
C GLN A 704 4.06 -22.18 -15.33
N ILE A 705 2.88 -22.80 -15.29
CA ILE A 705 2.28 -23.48 -16.44
C ILE A 705 1.02 -22.71 -16.82
N THR A 706 1.05 -22.05 -17.96
CA THR A 706 -0.10 -21.34 -18.52
C THR A 706 -0.70 -22.16 -19.65
N THR A 707 -2.02 -22.39 -19.59
CA THR A 707 -2.75 -23.10 -20.63
C THR A 707 -3.85 -22.20 -21.19
N ILE A 708 -3.88 -22.09 -22.51
CA ILE A 708 -4.97 -21.51 -23.31
C ILE A 708 -5.59 -22.69 -24.07
N ASP A 709 -6.90 -22.87 -23.92
CA ASP A 709 -7.62 -23.95 -24.59
C ASP A 709 -8.90 -23.39 -25.19
N THR A 710 -8.93 -23.32 -26.51
CA THR A 710 -10.07 -22.82 -27.29
C THR A 710 -10.32 -23.75 -28.50
N PRO A 711 -11.51 -23.75 -29.12
CA PRO A 711 -11.81 -24.65 -30.23
C PRO A 711 -10.83 -24.60 -31.41
N ASN A 712 -10.15 -23.47 -31.62
CA ASN A 712 -9.29 -23.24 -32.78
C ASN A 712 -7.80 -23.13 -32.45
N TYR A 713 -7.45 -23.12 -31.15
CA TYR A 713 -6.08 -22.90 -30.73
C TYR A 713 -5.86 -23.43 -29.32
N TYR A 714 -4.82 -24.21 -29.17
CA TYR A 714 -4.33 -24.70 -27.90
C TYR A 714 -2.89 -24.25 -27.68
N GLN A 715 -2.60 -23.70 -26.51
CA GLN A 715 -1.24 -23.39 -26.09
C GLN A 715 -1.03 -23.85 -24.64
N ARG A 716 0.07 -24.55 -24.42
CA ARG A 716 0.58 -24.83 -23.07
C ARG A 716 2.00 -24.32 -23.00
N GLN A 717 2.25 -23.37 -22.10
CA GLN A 717 3.56 -22.79 -21.88
C GLN A 717 3.99 -23.05 -20.44
N LYS A 718 5.13 -23.73 -20.27
CA LYS A 718 5.82 -23.89 -19.00
C LYS A 718 6.99 -22.91 -18.95
N MET A 719 7.09 -22.14 -17.88
CA MET A 719 8.19 -21.22 -17.61
C MET A 719 8.86 -21.61 -16.30
N SER A 720 10.20 -21.75 -16.31
CA SER A 720 11.01 -22.05 -15.13
C SER A 720 11.94 -20.86 -14.85
N PHE A 721 11.74 -20.20 -13.71
CA PHE A 721 12.42 -18.96 -13.34
C PHE A 721 13.69 -19.26 -12.55
N HIS A 722 14.81 -19.42 -13.24
CA HIS A 722 16.10 -19.75 -12.60
C HIS A 722 16.66 -18.63 -11.72
N SER A 723 16.34 -17.38 -12.03
CA SER A 723 16.69 -16.23 -11.21
C SER A 723 15.89 -16.14 -9.92
N GLU A 724 14.78 -16.88 -9.82
CA GLU A 724 13.94 -17.01 -8.64
C GLU A 724 14.25 -18.30 -7.86
N SER A 725 15.50 -18.72 -7.80
CA SER A 725 15.95 -19.91 -7.07
C SER A 725 17.18 -19.58 -6.24
N PHE A 726 17.04 -19.72 -4.93
CA PHE A 726 18.11 -19.65 -3.93
C PHE A 726 19.11 -18.51 -4.18
N ARG A 727 18.62 -17.26 -4.09
CA ARG A 727 19.41 -16.07 -4.42
C ARG A 727 19.93 -15.37 -3.14
N PRO A 728 21.21 -15.57 -2.78
CA PRO A 728 21.83 -14.81 -1.70
C PRO A 728 22.10 -13.37 -2.13
N TRP A 729 22.01 -12.46 -1.18
CA TRP A 729 22.25 -11.04 -1.40
C TRP A 729 22.86 -10.37 -0.14
N ILE A 730 23.48 -9.23 -0.36
CA ILE A 730 24.07 -8.35 0.66
C ILE A 730 23.56 -6.92 0.42
N LEU A 731 23.32 -6.21 1.50
CA LEU A 731 22.89 -4.81 1.50
C LEU A 731 23.76 -4.03 2.49
N PHE A 732 24.16 -2.85 2.07
CA PHE A 732 24.79 -1.84 2.92
C PHE A 732 23.99 -0.55 2.81
N ALA A 733 23.73 0.12 3.94
CA ALA A 733 23.18 1.45 3.97
C ALA A 733 23.88 2.31 5.02
N TYR A 734 24.15 3.56 4.63
CA TYR A 734 24.68 4.58 5.51
C TYR A 734 23.73 5.77 5.54
N THR A 735 23.25 6.15 6.73
CA THR A 735 22.24 7.18 6.90
C THR A 735 22.69 8.23 7.88
N ILE A 736 22.64 9.48 7.49
CA ILE A 736 22.82 10.63 8.38
C ILE A 736 21.46 11.31 8.59
N ARG A 737 21.06 11.49 9.85
CA ARG A 737 19.88 12.28 10.24
C ARG A 737 20.32 13.23 11.35
N LYS A 738 20.44 14.52 11.02
CA LYS A 738 20.76 15.57 12.01
C LYS A 738 19.59 16.56 12.07
N HIS A 739 19.07 16.79 13.25
CA HIS A 739 17.99 17.72 13.52
C HIS A 739 18.39 18.67 14.66
N ASN A 740 18.18 19.97 14.43
CA ASN A 740 18.12 20.99 15.48
C ASN A 740 16.68 21.45 15.55
N LYS A 741 16.02 21.11 16.58
CA LYS A 741 14.62 21.33 17.02
C LYS A 741 13.49 21.96 16.16
N LEU A 742 13.56 22.15 14.79
CA LEU A 742 12.44 22.69 13.97
C LEU A 742 12.39 22.05 12.56
N ARG A 743 11.26 21.61 12.00
CA ARG A 743 11.15 20.87 10.72
C ARG A 743 10.08 21.42 9.77
N ILE A 744 10.33 21.42 8.45
CA ILE A 744 9.33 21.67 7.41
C ILE A 744 8.62 20.36 7.04
N GLU A 745 7.31 20.36 7.11
CA GLU A 745 6.46 19.21 6.76
C GLU A 745 6.57 18.86 5.27
N ASN A 746 6.54 17.57 4.96
CA ASN A 746 6.51 17.10 3.58
C ASN A 746 5.08 17.11 3.05
N LYS A 747 4.78 18.00 2.09
CA LYS A 747 3.42 18.24 1.60
C LYS A 747 3.35 18.17 0.07
N MET A 748 3.70 17.04 -0.54
CA MET A 748 3.60 16.92 -2.01
C MET A 748 2.93 15.63 -2.46
N PRO A 749 2.01 15.70 -3.45
CA PRO A 749 1.38 14.53 -4.06
C PRO A 749 2.38 13.61 -4.76
N TYR A 750 2.09 12.31 -4.72
CA TYR A 750 2.81 11.28 -5.45
C TYR A 750 2.20 11.09 -6.84
N PHE A 751 3.03 11.03 -7.86
CA PHE A 751 2.64 10.61 -9.19
C PHE A 751 3.47 9.41 -9.60
N ASP A 752 2.80 8.34 -9.99
CA ASP A 752 3.44 7.14 -10.51
C ASP A 752 3.64 7.29 -12.02
N MET A 753 4.90 7.30 -12.46
CA MET A 753 5.22 7.40 -13.89
C MET A 753 4.93 6.11 -14.68
N ASP A 754 4.63 5.00 -13.99
CA ASP A 754 4.35 3.70 -14.59
C ASP A 754 2.86 3.50 -14.92
N ARG A 755 1.98 4.45 -14.58
CA ARG A 755 0.52 4.42 -14.89
C ARG A 755 0.18 5.03 -16.23
#